data_de54aeb50675f499a92785b32170ce8f
#
_entry.id   de54aeb50675f499a92785b32170ce8f
#
_cell.length_a   1.000
_cell.length_b   1.000
_cell.length_c   1.000
_cell.angle_alpha   90.00
_cell.angle_beta   90.00
_cell.angle_gamma   90.00
#
_symmetry.space_group_name_H-M   'P 1'
#
loop_
_entity.id
_entity.type
_entity.pdbx_description
1 polymer ?
#
loop_
_entity_poly.entity_id
_entity_poly.type
_entity_poly.pdbx_seq_one_letter_code
_entity_poly.pdbx_strand_id
1 'polypeptide(L)'
;MTTSARGLPWLRIAVGVYCAALAGSTVVRLADDGQQPQPEDGETVEVPSPDGEGTLRIAWREAPFPHEETPPLLLLHGSPGSAANFDGLMSQSITRRIIAPDLPGFGASDHRVADYSSRGHADSTLELLDRLDIERFHVLGFSMGGAVALHLADQAPDRVASVILMSSIGVQELELLGDYRVNHGLHGLQLGLFWAVRNLVPHFGALDMAVARSYARNFYDTDQRPLRGILESLEAPVFIIHGAQDPLVPAAAAREHHRIVPHSELWMRPDSHFFLFRGGEHLAARIEDFLSRVEAGEAPTRADAEPERLRQAALPFDDLDLPPFTGPALLIVFLLLVFAAYISEDLTCITAGLLVAQGRLDFPVAVAACYVGILSSDLGIAWLARVLGRPALRVPPFKWWVSDASIEEASAWLRRRALVVVLVSRFLPGTRLPTCLAAGILRTSLLRFCCYFALAVAIWTPAFVGVNAVLGREAVERFGGRLPGGLLGAALALALVIFTVRGVVVPLFTWRGRRLWRGRLLRIRHWEFWPMWVFYPPLAVYILWRSLRRGSLTAFTAINPAMPLGGLFGESKSDILDGLAGIGEALPAWRRLPTGRPEERVAALHRFLEDENLDFPIVLKPDTGERGRGVAVARSEADAAAFFEATPGPALAQEHVAGEEYGVFWARHPGRQDGRVFSITHKVRPAVTGDGTSTLERLILDDPRAVAIEHIYRREHPEAATRVPAAGENVELTEVGAHSRGTIFLDANDLHTPELEQAMNAICAAYDGFDFGRFDVRVPSAEALQRGDGLRLLEVNGVTSEATHMYDPRYGFFAAHAILRRQWKLAFDLAEERIARGGRPARLRQILHAVRVERRARRRTA
;
A
#
# COMPACT_ATOMS: atom_id res chain seq x y z
N MET A 1 20.66 -14.01 -30.57
CA MET A 1 20.03 -15.31 -30.28
C MET A 1 18.70 -15.04 -29.62
N THR A 2 17.66 -15.14 -30.39
CA THR A 2 16.27 -14.93 -29.94
C THR A 2 15.83 -16.16 -29.12
N THR A 3 15.90 -16.07 -27.80
CA THR A 3 15.18 -17.00 -26.94
C THR A 3 13.70 -16.61 -26.95
N SER A 4 12.97 -17.20 -27.91
CA SER A 4 11.51 -17.21 -27.85
C SER A 4 11.10 -17.69 -26.44
N ALA A 5 10.18 -16.98 -25.82
CA ALA A 5 9.47 -17.40 -24.64
C ALA A 5 8.63 -18.65 -24.97
N ARG A 6 9.27 -19.82 -25.10
CA ARG A 6 8.63 -21.12 -25.04
C ARG A 6 8.21 -21.27 -23.58
N GLY A 7 6.94 -20.98 -23.27
CA GLY A 7 6.36 -21.29 -21.99
C GLY A 7 6.72 -22.71 -21.62
N LEU A 8 7.32 -22.88 -20.44
CA LEU A 8 7.86 -24.13 -19.93
C LEU A 8 6.76 -25.20 -20.00
N PRO A 9 6.88 -26.22 -20.87
CA PRO A 9 5.82 -27.21 -21.08
C PRO A 9 5.49 -27.95 -19.78
N TRP A 10 6.45 -28.11 -18.88
CA TRP A 10 6.25 -28.71 -17.57
C TRP A 10 5.31 -27.86 -16.66
N LEU A 11 5.31 -26.52 -16.78
CA LEU A 11 4.40 -25.67 -16.01
C LEU A 11 2.94 -25.90 -16.42
N ARG A 12 2.67 -26.07 -17.71
CA ARG A 12 1.31 -26.41 -18.20
C ARG A 12 0.86 -27.78 -17.72
N ILE A 13 1.78 -28.76 -17.71
CA ILE A 13 1.52 -30.10 -17.18
C ILE A 13 1.26 -30.02 -15.67
N ALA A 14 2.09 -29.33 -14.92
CA ALA A 14 1.92 -29.15 -13.47
C ALA A 14 0.58 -28.48 -13.12
N VAL A 15 0.21 -27.42 -13.85
CA VAL A 15 -1.11 -26.76 -13.69
C VAL A 15 -2.24 -27.73 -14.04
N GLY A 16 -2.13 -28.49 -15.11
CA GLY A 16 -3.13 -29.50 -15.50
C GLY A 16 -3.34 -30.58 -14.43
N VAL A 17 -2.22 -31.13 -13.90
CA VAL A 17 -2.23 -32.12 -12.80
C VAL A 17 -2.86 -31.53 -11.54
N TYR A 18 -2.48 -30.32 -11.18
CA TYR A 18 -3.07 -29.61 -10.03
C TYR A 18 -4.58 -29.40 -10.20
N CYS A 19 -5.05 -28.92 -11.36
CA CYS A 19 -6.47 -28.73 -11.62
C CYS A 19 -7.25 -30.06 -11.58
N ALA A 20 -6.69 -31.14 -12.14
CA ALA A 20 -7.30 -32.45 -12.07
C ALA A 20 -7.37 -33.00 -10.64
N ALA A 21 -6.30 -32.87 -9.86
CA ALA A 21 -6.28 -33.24 -8.44
C ALA A 21 -7.29 -32.42 -7.62
N LEU A 22 -7.41 -31.13 -7.89
CA LEU A 22 -8.35 -30.24 -7.22
C LEU A 22 -9.81 -30.63 -7.55
N ALA A 23 -10.10 -30.90 -8.83
CA ALA A 23 -11.43 -31.35 -9.26
C ALA A 23 -11.79 -32.70 -8.60
N GLY A 24 -10.87 -33.68 -8.61
CA GLY A 24 -11.07 -34.98 -7.95
C GLY A 24 -11.28 -34.82 -6.44
N SER A 25 -10.47 -34.00 -5.78
CA SER A 25 -10.65 -33.68 -4.35
C SER A 25 -12.02 -33.04 -4.06
N THR A 26 -12.48 -32.16 -4.94
CA THR A 26 -13.82 -31.52 -4.79
C THR A 26 -14.95 -32.53 -4.91
N VAL A 27 -14.87 -33.44 -5.85
CA VAL A 27 -15.91 -34.51 -6.03
C VAL A 27 -15.97 -35.40 -4.78
N VAL A 28 -14.82 -35.84 -4.23
CA VAL A 28 -14.75 -36.65 -3.01
C VAL A 28 -15.42 -35.91 -1.85
N ARG A 29 -15.10 -34.66 -1.65
CA ARG A 29 -15.67 -33.84 -0.56
C ARG A 29 -17.15 -33.59 -0.69
N LEU A 30 -17.66 -33.36 -1.90
CA LEU A 30 -19.11 -33.19 -2.11
C LEU A 30 -19.89 -34.46 -1.83
N ALA A 31 -19.29 -35.64 -2.03
CA ALA A 31 -19.90 -36.91 -1.66
C ALA A 31 -19.92 -37.12 -0.13
N ASP A 32 -18.92 -36.60 0.58
CA ASP A 32 -18.76 -36.71 2.03
C ASP A 32 -19.59 -35.64 2.80
N ASP A 33 -19.68 -34.42 2.27
CA ASP A 33 -20.43 -33.29 2.87
C ASP A 33 -21.96 -33.58 3.01
N GLY A 34 -22.46 -34.70 2.48
CA GLY A 34 -23.85 -35.13 2.58
C GLY A 34 -24.18 -35.95 3.84
N GLN A 35 -23.19 -36.42 4.59
CA GLN A 35 -23.41 -37.19 5.80
C GLN A 35 -23.52 -36.26 7.00
N GLN A 36 -24.75 -36.10 7.53
CA GLN A 36 -24.93 -35.37 8.81
C GLN A 36 -24.56 -36.29 9.95
N PRO A 37 -23.83 -35.79 10.99
CA PRO A 37 -23.58 -36.57 12.18
C PRO A 37 -24.89 -37.03 12.79
N GLN A 38 -25.00 -38.32 13.13
CA GLN A 38 -26.11 -38.81 13.93
C GLN A 38 -25.69 -38.80 15.40
N PRO A 39 -26.60 -38.44 16.33
CA PRO A 39 -26.29 -38.51 17.74
C PRO A 39 -26.07 -40.00 18.11
N GLU A 40 -24.94 -40.32 18.73
CA GLU A 40 -24.62 -41.65 19.24
C GLU A 40 -25.57 -41.99 20.39
N ASP A 41 -25.83 -41.00 21.27
CA ASP A 41 -26.80 -41.05 22.37
C ASP A 41 -27.49 -39.69 22.47
N GLY A 42 -28.82 -39.66 22.40
CA GLY A 42 -29.61 -38.42 22.53
C GLY A 42 -30.81 -38.34 21.58
N GLU A 43 -31.60 -37.33 21.82
CA GLU A 43 -32.79 -37.03 21.03
C GLU A 43 -32.53 -35.88 20.04
N THR A 44 -33.42 -35.75 19.08
CA THR A 44 -33.36 -34.62 18.12
C THR A 44 -34.72 -33.95 18.02
N VAL A 45 -34.75 -32.65 17.88
CA VAL A 45 -35.99 -31.89 17.65
C VAL A 45 -35.76 -30.85 16.53
N GLU A 46 -36.81 -30.64 15.75
CA GLU A 46 -36.81 -29.57 14.76
C GLU A 46 -37.38 -28.29 15.36
N VAL A 47 -36.61 -27.24 15.29
CA VAL A 47 -37.03 -25.90 15.70
C VAL A 47 -37.03 -24.93 14.49
N PRO A 48 -37.81 -23.85 14.52
CA PRO A 48 -37.71 -22.82 13.49
C PRO A 48 -36.29 -22.28 13.40
N SER A 49 -35.79 -22.00 12.18
CA SER A 49 -34.50 -21.33 12.00
C SER A 49 -34.63 -19.84 12.43
N PRO A 50 -33.65 -19.25 13.15
CA PRO A 50 -33.68 -17.86 13.57
C PRO A 50 -33.80 -16.85 12.42
N ASP A 51 -33.40 -17.21 11.20
CA ASP A 51 -33.56 -16.39 9.98
C ASP A 51 -34.95 -16.46 9.36
N GLY A 52 -35.86 -17.31 9.89
CA GLY A 52 -37.22 -17.51 9.39
C GLY A 52 -37.31 -18.37 8.12
N GLU A 53 -36.19 -18.93 7.62
CA GLU A 53 -36.14 -19.77 6.43
C GLU A 53 -35.91 -21.25 6.79
N GLY A 54 -36.98 -22.00 7.07
CA GLY A 54 -36.94 -23.45 7.31
C GLY A 54 -36.83 -23.85 8.78
N THR A 55 -36.35 -25.07 9.04
CA THR A 55 -36.17 -25.66 10.35
C THR A 55 -34.72 -26.07 10.57
N LEU A 56 -34.28 -26.04 11.83
CA LEU A 56 -32.99 -26.57 12.29
C LEU A 56 -33.21 -27.78 13.17
N ARG A 57 -32.44 -28.82 12.93
CA ARG A 57 -32.44 -30.01 13.80
C ARG A 57 -31.41 -29.75 14.92
N ILE A 58 -31.90 -29.74 16.16
CA ILE A 58 -31.08 -29.66 17.36
C ILE A 58 -31.03 -31.03 18.02
N ALA A 59 -29.81 -31.53 18.21
CA ALA A 59 -29.56 -32.73 19.02
C ALA A 59 -29.36 -32.33 20.49
N TRP A 60 -29.84 -33.10 21.40
CA TRP A 60 -29.70 -32.83 22.82
C TRP A 60 -29.62 -34.10 23.64
N ARG A 61 -29.06 -34.03 24.85
CA ARG A 61 -28.94 -35.11 25.83
C ARG A 61 -29.66 -34.69 27.08
N GLU A 62 -30.28 -35.70 27.73
CA GLU A 62 -30.99 -35.50 28.97
C GLU A 62 -30.47 -36.47 30.05
N ALA A 63 -30.34 -35.98 31.28
CA ALA A 63 -30.30 -36.81 32.47
C ALA A 63 -31.62 -36.63 33.24
N PRO A 64 -32.57 -37.56 33.11
CA PRO A 64 -33.87 -37.45 33.74
C PRO A 64 -33.74 -37.62 35.27
N PHE A 65 -34.58 -36.91 35.96
CA PHE A 65 -34.71 -37.04 37.41
C PHE A 65 -36.17 -37.20 37.82
N PRO A 66 -36.50 -38.02 38.80
CA PRO A 66 -37.89 -38.39 39.11
C PRO A 66 -38.75 -37.30 39.73
N HIS A 67 -38.18 -36.16 40.12
CA HIS A 67 -38.90 -35.01 40.72
C HIS A 67 -39.00 -33.86 39.70
N GLU A 68 -40.16 -33.76 39.03
CA GLU A 68 -40.44 -32.73 38.00
C GLU A 68 -40.71 -31.34 38.58
N GLU A 69 -40.76 -31.17 39.92
CA GLU A 69 -41.15 -29.94 40.56
C GLU A 69 -40.09 -28.84 40.59
N THR A 70 -38.83 -29.22 40.35
CA THR A 70 -37.70 -28.25 40.34
C THR A 70 -37.31 -27.82 38.92
N PRO A 71 -36.93 -26.52 38.70
CA PRO A 71 -36.49 -26.06 37.40
C PRO A 71 -35.26 -26.87 36.92
N PRO A 72 -35.25 -27.35 35.64
CA PRO A 72 -34.13 -28.12 35.12
C PRO A 72 -32.87 -27.25 34.99
N LEU A 73 -31.70 -27.92 34.94
CA LEU A 73 -30.42 -27.30 34.67
C LEU A 73 -30.07 -27.44 33.17
N LEU A 74 -30.04 -26.33 32.47
CA LEU A 74 -29.60 -26.25 31.08
C LEU A 74 -28.09 -26.08 31.03
N LEU A 75 -27.37 -26.98 30.30
CA LEU A 75 -25.94 -26.97 30.14
C LEU A 75 -25.54 -26.53 28.70
N LEU A 76 -24.84 -25.41 28.55
CA LEU A 76 -24.43 -24.86 27.29
C LEU A 76 -22.93 -24.99 27.09
N HIS A 77 -22.51 -25.73 26.06
CA HIS A 77 -21.12 -26.03 25.79
C HIS A 77 -20.34 -24.83 25.21
N GLY A 78 -19.00 -24.94 25.26
CA GLY A 78 -18.08 -23.98 24.67
C GLY A 78 -17.87 -24.20 23.14
N SER A 79 -17.05 -23.37 22.53
CA SER A 79 -16.69 -23.47 21.12
C SER A 79 -15.19 -23.82 20.99
N PRO A 80 -14.84 -24.88 20.22
CA PRO A 80 -15.71 -25.92 19.71
C PRO A 80 -16.11 -26.89 20.82
N GLY A 81 -17.34 -27.43 20.77
CA GLY A 81 -17.83 -28.34 21.78
C GLY A 81 -19.09 -29.05 21.39
N SER A 82 -19.66 -29.83 22.33
CA SER A 82 -20.93 -30.52 22.24
C SER A 82 -21.47 -30.82 23.62
N ALA A 83 -22.70 -31.35 23.72
CA ALA A 83 -23.29 -31.84 24.95
C ALA A 83 -22.41 -32.86 25.69
N ALA A 84 -21.64 -33.67 24.94
CA ALA A 84 -20.70 -34.63 25.53
C ALA A 84 -19.63 -34.01 26.43
N ASN A 85 -19.40 -32.73 26.34
CA ASN A 85 -18.49 -31.99 27.22
C ASN A 85 -18.93 -32.05 28.70
N PHE A 86 -20.19 -32.34 28.94
CA PHE A 86 -20.81 -32.42 30.27
C PHE A 86 -21.02 -33.84 30.80
N ASP A 87 -20.62 -34.90 30.07
CA ASP A 87 -20.82 -36.28 30.51
C ASP A 87 -20.28 -36.53 31.92
N GLY A 88 -19.12 -35.95 32.21
CA GLY A 88 -18.52 -36.05 33.56
C GLY A 88 -19.33 -35.32 34.65
N LEU A 89 -20.04 -34.24 34.30
CA LEU A 89 -20.91 -33.52 35.25
C LEU A 89 -22.29 -34.21 35.38
N MET A 90 -22.86 -34.66 34.25
CA MET A 90 -24.17 -35.34 34.21
C MET A 90 -24.16 -36.67 34.92
N SER A 91 -22.99 -37.34 35.01
CA SER A 91 -22.86 -38.62 35.75
C SER A 91 -22.70 -38.44 37.28
N GLN A 92 -22.57 -37.20 37.74
CA GLN A 92 -22.43 -36.87 39.16
C GLN A 92 -23.80 -36.63 39.84
N SER A 93 -23.82 -36.60 41.19
CA SER A 93 -25.03 -36.39 41.97
C SER A 93 -25.59 -34.97 41.88
N ILE A 94 -26.19 -34.62 40.73
CA ILE A 94 -27.02 -33.44 40.59
C ILE A 94 -28.48 -33.88 40.70
N THR A 95 -29.24 -33.33 41.67
CA THR A 95 -30.56 -33.78 42.07
C THR A 95 -31.70 -33.12 41.30
N ARG A 96 -31.48 -32.91 39.97
CA ARG A 96 -32.48 -32.27 39.08
C ARG A 96 -32.38 -32.77 37.65
N ARG A 97 -33.40 -32.51 36.84
CA ARG A 97 -33.38 -32.76 35.41
C ARG A 97 -32.28 -31.92 34.75
N ILE A 98 -31.45 -32.52 33.90
CA ILE A 98 -30.38 -31.87 33.18
C ILE A 98 -30.67 -31.96 31.68
N ILE A 99 -30.52 -30.85 30.98
CA ILE A 99 -30.67 -30.75 29.52
C ILE A 99 -29.40 -30.16 28.96
N ALA A 100 -28.78 -30.82 27.97
CA ALA A 100 -27.57 -30.41 27.33
C ALA A 100 -27.73 -30.47 25.80
N PRO A 101 -28.04 -29.38 25.12
CA PRO A 101 -28.11 -29.32 23.65
C PRO A 101 -26.71 -29.26 23.03
N ASP A 102 -26.58 -29.83 21.86
CA ASP A 102 -25.57 -29.47 20.88
C ASP A 102 -26.03 -28.18 20.20
N LEU A 103 -25.34 -27.06 20.42
CA LEU A 103 -25.69 -25.78 19.81
C LEU A 103 -25.61 -25.86 18.28
N PRO A 104 -26.47 -25.17 17.52
CA PRO A 104 -26.44 -25.19 16.07
C PRO A 104 -25.04 -24.92 15.50
N GLY A 105 -24.63 -25.74 14.53
CA GLY A 105 -23.27 -25.70 13.95
C GLY A 105 -22.25 -26.58 14.68
N PHE A 106 -22.63 -27.23 15.79
CA PHE A 106 -21.78 -28.10 16.60
C PHE A 106 -22.41 -29.46 16.86
N GLY A 107 -21.57 -30.43 17.29
CA GLY A 107 -21.99 -31.75 17.67
C GLY A 107 -22.81 -32.47 16.60
N ALA A 108 -23.92 -33.07 17.00
CA ALA A 108 -24.87 -33.75 16.12
C ALA A 108 -26.02 -32.85 15.62
N SER A 109 -26.06 -31.57 16.01
CA SER A 109 -27.00 -30.59 15.47
C SER A 109 -26.65 -30.18 14.04
N ASP A 110 -27.58 -29.54 13.35
CA ASP A 110 -27.33 -29.07 11.98
C ASP A 110 -26.14 -28.12 11.89
N HIS A 111 -25.23 -28.41 10.94
CA HIS A 111 -24.01 -27.63 10.70
C HIS A 111 -24.20 -26.50 9.66
N ARG A 112 -25.35 -26.44 8.96
CA ARG A 112 -25.68 -25.39 8.00
C ARG A 112 -26.57 -24.33 8.66
N VAL A 113 -25.94 -23.43 9.37
CA VAL A 113 -26.60 -22.40 10.16
C VAL A 113 -26.30 -21.04 9.58
N ALA A 114 -27.29 -20.15 9.52
CA ALA A 114 -27.13 -18.80 9.00
C ALA A 114 -26.34 -17.92 9.97
N ASP A 115 -26.64 -18.01 11.27
CA ASP A 115 -26.05 -17.23 12.35
C ASP A 115 -25.43 -18.13 13.41
N TYR A 116 -24.11 -18.02 13.58
CA TYR A 116 -23.33 -18.73 14.61
C TYR A 116 -23.07 -17.85 15.84
N SER A 117 -23.69 -16.67 15.95
CA SER A 117 -23.48 -15.79 17.09
C SER A 117 -24.04 -16.40 18.39
N SER A 118 -23.50 -15.94 19.53
CA SER A 118 -24.02 -16.33 20.85
C SER A 118 -25.51 -15.96 21.01
N ARG A 119 -25.97 -14.89 20.35
CA ARG A 119 -27.38 -14.50 20.33
C ARG A 119 -28.21 -15.48 19.51
N GLY A 120 -27.77 -15.84 18.30
CA GLY A 120 -28.47 -16.84 17.45
C GLY A 120 -28.57 -18.21 18.13
N HIS A 121 -27.53 -18.59 18.92
CA HIS A 121 -27.58 -19.80 19.73
C HIS A 121 -28.61 -19.69 20.87
N ALA A 122 -28.74 -18.50 21.49
CA ALA A 122 -29.75 -18.29 22.52
C ALA A 122 -31.18 -18.37 21.95
N ASP A 123 -31.42 -17.74 20.79
CA ASP A 123 -32.70 -17.80 20.09
C ASP A 123 -33.11 -19.26 19.80
N SER A 124 -32.20 -20.06 19.21
CA SER A 124 -32.43 -21.49 18.93
C SER A 124 -32.63 -22.32 20.20
N THR A 125 -31.97 -21.95 21.29
CA THR A 125 -32.10 -22.65 22.58
C THR A 125 -33.47 -22.36 23.23
N LEU A 126 -33.99 -21.15 23.13
CA LEU A 126 -35.34 -20.82 23.61
C LEU A 126 -36.41 -21.62 22.84
N GLU A 127 -36.27 -21.73 21.53
CA GLU A 127 -37.17 -22.56 20.72
C GLU A 127 -37.13 -24.07 21.12
N LEU A 128 -35.92 -24.58 21.46
CA LEU A 128 -35.78 -25.93 22.00
C LEU A 128 -36.53 -26.05 23.34
N LEU A 129 -36.34 -25.11 24.27
CA LEU A 129 -37.00 -25.15 25.57
C LEU A 129 -38.51 -25.05 25.44
N ASP A 130 -39.04 -24.27 24.48
CA ASP A 130 -40.47 -24.19 24.18
C ASP A 130 -41.00 -25.53 23.65
N ARG A 131 -40.25 -26.24 22.81
CA ARG A 131 -40.61 -27.60 22.32
C ARG A 131 -40.59 -28.67 23.43
N LEU A 132 -39.81 -28.43 24.50
CA LEU A 132 -39.71 -29.33 25.66
C LEU A 132 -40.65 -28.92 26.80
N ASP A 133 -41.53 -27.93 26.57
CA ASP A 133 -42.48 -27.39 27.57
C ASP A 133 -41.82 -26.94 28.86
N ILE A 134 -40.64 -26.29 28.79
CA ILE A 134 -39.85 -25.82 29.93
C ILE A 134 -40.09 -24.31 30.09
N GLU A 135 -40.86 -23.94 31.11
CA GLU A 135 -41.21 -22.55 31.40
C GLU A 135 -40.09 -21.85 32.19
N ARG A 136 -39.42 -22.55 33.12
CA ARG A 136 -38.38 -21.99 33.98
C ARG A 136 -37.18 -22.92 34.11
N PHE A 137 -35.94 -22.39 34.09
CA PHE A 137 -34.71 -23.18 34.13
C PHE A 137 -33.56 -22.43 34.79
N HIS A 138 -32.59 -23.19 35.32
CA HIS A 138 -31.25 -22.71 35.64
C HIS A 138 -30.37 -22.87 34.41
N VAL A 139 -29.41 -21.96 34.16
CA VAL A 139 -28.49 -22.08 33.02
C VAL A 139 -27.04 -22.08 33.48
N LEU A 140 -26.27 -23.05 33.00
CA LEU A 140 -24.83 -23.09 33.11
C LEU A 140 -24.19 -22.98 31.72
N GLY A 141 -23.41 -21.90 31.51
CA GLY A 141 -22.69 -21.70 30.29
C GLY A 141 -21.18 -21.87 30.46
N PHE A 142 -20.59 -22.81 29.72
CA PHE A 142 -19.15 -23.01 29.68
C PHE A 142 -18.51 -22.26 28.52
N SER A 143 -17.49 -21.48 28.79
CA SER A 143 -16.73 -20.71 27.78
C SER A 143 -17.66 -19.83 26.92
N MET A 144 -17.79 -20.08 25.61
CA MET A 144 -18.75 -19.43 24.71
C MET A 144 -20.21 -19.64 25.17
N GLY A 145 -20.53 -20.79 25.71
CA GLY A 145 -21.88 -21.06 26.27
C GLY A 145 -22.28 -20.07 27.35
N GLY A 146 -21.34 -19.44 28.04
CA GLY A 146 -21.64 -18.39 29.01
C GLY A 146 -22.17 -17.11 28.35
N ALA A 147 -21.69 -16.72 27.17
CA ALA A 147 -22.27 -15.64 26.40
C ALA A 147 -23.71 -15.98 25.92
N VAL A 148 -23.96 -17.24 25.54
CA VAL A 148 -25.31 -17.72 25.22
C VAL A 148 -26.21 -17.62 26.44
N ALA A 149 -25.72 -18.06 27.62
CA ALA A 149 -26.48 -17.97 28.89
C ALA A 149 -26.84 -16.51 29.25
N LEU A 150 -25.94 -15.57 29.02
CA LEU A 150 -26.21 -14.14 29.21
C LEU A 150 -27.30 -13.64 28.25
N HIS A 151 -27.27 -14.03 26.96
CA HIS A 151 -28.36 -13.68 26.03
C HIS A 151 -29.70 -14.31 26.41
N LEU A 152 -29.71 -15.53 26.92
CA LEU A 152 -30.94 -16.16 27.44
C LEU A 152 -31.51 -15.37 28.62
N ALA A 153 -30.65 -14.91 29.54
CA ALA A 153 -31.09 -14.12 30.70
C ALA A 153 -31.61 -12.73 30.30
N ASP A 154 -31.08 -12.15 29.18
CA ASP A 154 -31.55 -10.88 28.65
C ASP A 154 -32.89 -11.03 27.91
N GLN A 155 -33.04 -12.07 27.10
CA GLN A 155 -34.21 -12.31 26.24
C GLN A 155 -35.43 -12.88 27.03
N ALA A 156 -35.16 -13.69 28.07
CA ALA A 156 -36.20 -14.37 28.85
C ALA A 156 -35.90 -14.28 30.36
N PRO A 157 -35.82 -13.07 30.94
CA PRO A 157 -35.40 -12.88 32.35
C PRO A 157 -36.34 -13.59 33.33
N ASP A 158 -37.63 -13.66 33.07
CA ASP A 158 -38.62 -14.35 33.92
C ASP A 158 -38.48 -15.87 33.95
N ARG A 159 -37.86 -16.44 32.89
CA ARG A 159 -37.65 -17.88 32.74
C ARG A 159 -36.33 -18.34 33.35
N VAL A 160 -35.32 -17.47 33.46
CA VAL A 160 -33.99 -17.80 33.96
C VAL A 160 -33.96 -17.69 35.49
N ALA A 161 -33.97 -18.80 36.21
CA ALA A 161 -33.93 -18.85 37.65
C ALA A 161 -32.57 -18.46 38.24
N SER A 162 -31.47 -18.82 37.57
CA SER A 162 -30.09 -18.41 37.91
C SER A 162 -29.13 -18.64 36.75
N VAL A 163 -27.99 -17.97 36.77
CA VAL A 163 -26.92 -18.07 35.78
C VAL A 163 -25.63 -18.54 36.38
N ILE A 164 -25.04 -19.60 35.84
CA ILE A 164 -23.71 -20.11 36.22
C ILE A 164 -22.76 -19.86 35.06
N LEU A 165 -21.75 -19.01 35.27
CA LEU A 165 -20.73 -18.66 34.27
C LEU A 165 -19.45 -19.47 34.55
N MET A 166 -19.17 -20.47 33.74
CA MET A 166 -18.02 -21.38 33.94
C MET A 166 -16.96 -21.09 32.85
N SER A 167 -15.81 -20.56 33.26
CA SER A 167 -14.72 -20.11 32.36
C SER A 167 -15.26 -19.29 31.17
N SER A 168 -16.24 -18.45 31.45
CA SER A 168 -17.09 -17.77 30.48
C SER A 168 -16.40 -16.58 29.82
N ILE A 169 -16.62 -16.41 28.53
CA ILE A 169 -16.46 -15.12 27.84
C ILE A 169 -17.61 -14.18 28.22
N GLY A 170 -17.51 -12.88 27.95
CA GLY A 170 -18.57 -11.91 28.24
C GLY A 170 -18.09 -10.48 28.40
N VAL A 171 -16.78 -10.25 28.31
CA VAL A 171 -16.16 -8.93 28.37
C VAL A 171 -15.25 -8.76 27.14
N GLN A 172 -15.68 -7.95 26.17
CA GLN A 172 -14.98 -7.76 24.90
C GLN A 172 -13.52 -7.31 25.05
N GLU A 173 -13.25 -6.48 26.03
CA GLU A 173 -11.91 -5.94 26.32
C GLU A 173 -10.91 -7.01 26.73
N LEU A 174 -11.40 -8.16 27.22
CA LEU A 174 -10.58 -9.30 27.65
C LEU A 174 -10.64 -10.49 26.69
N GLU A 175 -11.33 -10.34 25.56
CA GLU A 175 -11.35 -11.33 24.50
C GLU A 175 -10.15 -11.16 23.56
N LEU A 176 -9.32 -12.18 23.42
CA LEU A 176 -8.20 -12.34 22.48
C LEU A 176 -7.26 -11.11 22.41
N LEU A 177 -7.55 -10.14 21.53
CA LEU A 177 -6.78 -8.88 21.38
C LEU A 177 -7.49 -7.65 21.98
N GLY A 178 -8.69 -7.81 22.52
CA GLY A 178 -9.47 -6.79 23.21
C GLY A 178 -10.37 -5.93 22.33
N ASP A 179 -9.96 -5.60 21.12
CA ASP A 179 -10.73 -4.77 20.19
C ASP A 179 -11.60 -5.64 19.26
N TYR A 180 -12.91 -5.37 19.23
CA TYR A 180 -13.86 -6.11 18.40
C TYR A 180 -13.48 -6.12 16.91
N ARG A 181 -13.08 -4.97 16.34
CA ARG A 181 -12.79 -4.87 14.89
C ARG A 181 -11.55 -5.66 14.52
N VAL A 182 -10.56 -5.66 15.41
CA VAL A 182 -9.32 -6.43 15.22
C VAL A 182 -9.61 -7.93 15.32
N ASN A 183 -10.35 -8.37 16.33
CA ASN A 183 -10.75 -9.76 16.51
C ASN A 183 -11.63 -10.26 15.37
N HIS A 184 -12.64 -9.49 14.99
CA HIS A 184 -13.52 -9.79 13.84
C HIS A 184 -12.71 -9.91 12.53
N GLY A 185 -11.79 -8.99 12.26
CA GLY A 185 -10.88 -9.05 11.11
C GLY A 185 -9.97 -10.28 11.13
N LEU A 186 -9.47 -10.67 12.30
CA LEU A 186 -8.64 -11.86 12.48
C LEU A 186 -9.44 -13.16 12.19
N HIS A 187 -10.66 -13.27 12.75
CA HIS A 187 -11.53 -14.40 12.48
C HIS A 187 -12.00 -14.46 11.02
N GLY A 188 -12.23 -13.29 10.39
CA GLY A 188 -12.50 -13.20 8.95
C GLY A 188 -11.32 -13.68 8.10
N LEU A 189 -10.10 -13.32 8.45
CA LEU A 189 -8.88 -13.84 7.81
C LEU A 189 -8.74 -15.34 7.99
N GLN A 190 -9.02 -15.86 9.20
CA GLN A 190 -9.01 -17.27 9.52
C GLN A 190 -10.02 -18.05 8.67
N LEU A 191 -11.24 -17.54 8.53
CA LEU A 191 -12.28 -18.11 7.64
C LEU A 191 -11.84 -18.10 6.18
N GLY A 192 -11.24 -17.00 5.71
CA GLY A 192 -10.68 -16.90 4.37
C GLY A 192 -9.58 -17.92 4.12
N LEU A 193 -8.71 -18.15 5.10
CA LEU A 193 -7.68 -19.18 5.03
C LEU A 193 -8.28 -20.59 4.96
N PHE A 194 -9.26 -20.89 5.82
CA PHE A 194 -9.95 -22.18 5.81
C PHE A 194 -10.67 -22.42 4.47
N TRP A 195 -11.33 -21.39 3.93
CA TRP A 195 -11.93 -21.43 2.60
C TRP A 195 -10.87 -21.73 1.51
N ALA A 196 -9.72 -21.04 1.58
CA ALA A 196 -8.65 -21.23 0.60
C ALA A 196 -8.05 -22.65 0.68
N VAL A 197 -7.78 -23.14 1.87
CA VAL A 197 -7.27 -24.51 2.08
C VAL A 197 -8.30 -25.53 1.55
N ARG A 198 -9.57 -25.37 1.92
CA ARG A 198 -10.64 -26.28 1.49
C ARG A 198 -10.82 -26.31 -0.03
N ASN A 199 -10.73 -25.15 -0.71
CA ASN A 199 -11.09 -25.03 -2.12
C ASN A 199 -9.89 -24.98 -3.08
N LEU A 200 -8.70 -24.66 -2.58
CA LEU A 200 -7.50 -24.50 -3.41
C LEU A 200 -6.41 -25.56 -3.12
N VAL A 201 -6.58 -26.39 -2.07
CA VAL A 201 -5.62 -27.46 -1.77
C VAL A 201 -6.28 -28.81 -2.05
N PRO A 202 -5.73 -29.66 -2.95
CA PRO A 202 -6.25 -31.00 -3.17
C PRO A 202 -5.97 -31.90 -1.95
N HIS A 203 -6.97 -32.14 -1.11
CA HIS A 203 -6.82 -32.93 0.13
C HIS A 203 -7.75 -34.18 0.21
N PHE A 204 -8.64 -34.37 -0.76
CA PHE A 204 -9.49 -35.58 -0.89
C PHE A 204 -10.24 -35.98 0.40
N GLY A 205 -10.69 -35.01 1.23
CA GLY A 205 -11.34 -35.28 2.50
C GLY A 205 -10.39 -35.50 3.68
N ALA A 206 -9.06 -35.59 3.48
CA ALA A 206 -8.11 -35.85 4.56
C ALA A 206 -7.95 -34.69 5.57
N LEU A 207 -8.38 -33.48 5.22
CA LEU A 207 -8.43 -32.32 6.10
C LEU A 207 -9.88 -32.01 6.46
N ASP A 208 -10.37 -32.62 7.53
CA ASP A 208 -11.63 -32.21 8.13
C ASP A 208 -11.43 -30.87 8.87
N MET A 209 -12.06 -29.85 8.32
CA MET A 209 -12.01 -28.50 8.89
C MET A 209 -13.37 -28.04 9.41
N ALA A 210 -14.36 -28.95 9.53
CA ALA A 210 -15.71 -28.59 9.96
C ALA A 210 -15.70 -27.93 11.34
N VAL A 211 -15.09 -28.57 12.32
CA VAL A 211 -14.97 -28.07 13.70
C VAL A 211 -14.22 -26.75 13.77
N ALA A 212 -13.08 -26.64 13.07
CA ALA A 212 -12.29 -25.41 13.03
C ALA A 212 -13.04 -24.25 12.37
N ARG A 213 -13.84 -24.56 11.33
CA ARG A 213 -14.66 -23.57 10.64
C ARG A 213 -15.84 -23.09 11.48
N SER A 214 -16.53 -24.01 12.18
CA SER A 214 -17.60 -23.67 13.14
C SER A 214 -17.06 -22.77 14.27
N TYR A 215 -15.88 -23.09 14.81
CA TYR A 215 -15.19 -22.25 15.78
C TYR A 215 -14.94 -20.84 15.24
N ALA A 216 -14.28 -20.72 14.08
CA ALA A 216 -13.94 -19.40 13.51
C ALA A 216 -15.20 -18.62 13.12
N ARG A 217 -16.26 -19.30 12.63
CA ARG A 217 -17.54 -18.69 12.28
C ARG A 217 -18.28 -18.18 13.51
N ASN A 218 -18.27 -18.93 14.58
CA ASN A 218 -18.89 -18.54 15.85
C ASN A 218 -18.30 -17.24 16.38
N PHE A 219 -16.95 -17.15 16.48
CA PHE A 219 -16.29 -15.91 16.93
C PHE A 219 -16.35 -14.77 15.92
N TYR A 220 -16.49 -15.07 14.63
CA TYR A 220 -16.69 -14.04 13.60
C TYR A 220 -18.10 -13.43 13.71
N ASP A 221 -19.14 -14.25 13.91
CA ASP A 221 -20.53 -13.80 13.99
C ASP A 221 -20.86 -13.19 15.39
N THR A 222 -20.13 -13.56 16.45
CA THR A 222 -20.38 -13.11 17.82
C THR A 222 -19.84 -11.70 18.05
N ASP A 223 -20.72 -10.80 18.54
CA ASP A 223 -20.36 -9.49 19.09
C ASP A 223 -20.51 -9.51 20.61
N GLN A 224 -19.40 -9.43 21.35
CA GLN A 224 -19.41 -9.46 22.82
C GLN A 224 -19.66 -8.09 23.45
N ARG A 225 -19.66 -6.99 22.68
CA ARG A 225 -19.86 -5.63 23.23
C ARG A 225 -21.19 -5.45 23.98
N PRO A 226 -22.31 -6.03 23.53
CA PRO A 226 -23.59 -5.95 24.27
C PRO A 226 -23.56 -6.70 25.62
N LEU A 227 -22.71 -7.73 25.77
CA LEU A 227 -22.72 -8.60 26.95
C LEU A 227 -22.39 -7.84 28.24
N ARG A 228 -21.57 -6.79 28.20
CA ARG A 228 -21.30 -5.91 29.33
C ARG A 228 -22.60 -5.28 29.86
N GLY A 229 -23.42 -4.72 28.97
CA GLY A 229 -24.73 -4.15 29.35
C GLY A 229 -25.70 -5.19 29.97
N ILE A 230 -25.65 -6.43 29.44
CA ILE A 230 -26.43 -7.55 29.98
C ILE A 230 -25.94 -7.89 31.39
N LEU A 231 -24.65 -7.99 31.62
CA LEU A 231 -24.07 -8.22 32.96
C LEU A 231 -24.45 -7.08 33.94
N GLU A 232 -24.44 -5.84 33.47
CA GLU A 232 -24.79 -4.67 34.28
C GLU A 232 -26.29 -4.66 34.68
N SER A 233 -27.18 -5.21 33.87
CA SER A 233 -28.62 -5.29 34.12
C SER A 233 -29.09 -6.60 34.74
N LEU A 234 -28.23 -7.61 34.86
CA LEU A 234 -28.59 -8.95 35.31
C LEU A 234 -29.10 -8.94 36.77
N GLU A 235 -30.34 -9.41 36.99
CA GLU A 235 -31.01 -9.43 38.29
C GLU A 235 -30.94 -10.82 38.95
N ALA A 236 -30.98 -11.89 38.15
CA ALA A 236 -30.98 -13.27 38.62
C ALA A 236 -29.70 -13.60 39.45
N PRO A 237 -29.75 -14.52 40.43
CA PRO A 237 -28.56 -15.01 41.12
C PRO A 237 -27.47 -15.53 40.18
N VAL A 238 -26.22 -15.15 40.43
CA VAL A 238 -25.08 -15.48 39.53
C VAL A 238 -23.98 -16.19 40.30
N PHE A 239 -23.53 -17.35 39.78
CA PHE A 239 -22.35 -18.04 40.26
C PHE A 239 -21.28 -18.10 39.17
N ILE A 240 -20.08 -17.57 39.47
CA ILE A 240 -18.93 -17.54 38.56
C ILE A 240 -17.90 -18.56 39.00
N ILE A 241 -17.57 -19.50 38.15
CA ILE A 241 -16.57 -20.56 38.38
C ILE A 241 -15.47 -20.41 37.33
N HIS A 242 -14.21 -20.20 37.70
CA HIS A 242 -13.15 -19.94 36.74
C HIS A 242 -11.81 -20.53 37.13
N GLY A 243 -11.03 -20.99 36.16
CA GLY A 243 -9.67 -21.45 36.34
C GLY A 243 -8.68 -20.30 36.50
N ALA A 244 -7.93 -20.25 37.58
CA ALA A 244 -6.94 -19.18 37.80
C ALA A 244 -5.79 -19.21 36.77
N GLN A 245 -5.56 -20.36 36.13
CA GLN A 245 -4.52 -20.56 35.09
C GLN A 245 -5.15 -20.80 33.71
N ASP A 246 -6.30 -20.18 33.45
CA ASP A 246 -7.00 -20.30 32.16
C ASP A 246 -6.22 -19.59 31.06
N PRO A 247 -5.71 -20.31 30.03
CA PRO A 247 -4.96 -19.71 28.93
C PRO A 247 -5.85 -19.20 27.78
N LEU A 248 -7.16 -19.53 27.76
CA LEU A 248 -8.10 -19.17 26.69
C LEU A 248 -8.93 -17.96 27.06
N VAL A 249 -9.54 -17.98 28.24
CA VAL A 249 -10.27 -16.88 28.81
C VAL A 249 -9.50 -16.39 30.05
N PRO A 250 -8.89 -15.20 30.02
CA PRO A 250 -8.09 -14.74 31.16
C PRO A 250 -8.89 -14.69 32.46
N ALA A 251 -8.28 -15.09 33.59
CA ALA A 251 -8.89 -15.02 34.91
C ALA A 251 -9.40 -13.58 35.26
N ALA A 252 -8.88 -12.57 34.61
CA ALA A 252 -9.38 -11.18 34.70
C ALA A 252 -10.83 -11.08 34.23
N ALA A 253 -11.29 -11.89 33.26
CA ALA A 253 -12.68 -11.85 32.77
C ALA A 253 -13.65 -12.25 33.90
N ALA A 254 -13.34 -13.34 34.66
CA ALA A 254 -14.18 -13.73 35.81
C ALA A 254 -14.20 -12.68 36.92
N ARG A 255 -13.07 -12.01 37.18
CA ARG A 255 -13.01 -10.91 38.15
C ARG A 255 -13.83 -9.71 37.68
N GLU A 256 -13.77 -9.41 36.38
CA GLU A 256 -14.54 -8.34 35.80
C GLU A 256 -16.05 -8.67 35.78
N HIS A 257 -16.46 -9.90 35.41
CA HIS A 257 -17.86 -10.35 35.60
C HIS A 257 -18.31 -10.17 37.05
N HIS A 258 -17.48 -10.59 38.01
CA HIS A 258 -17.77 -10.46 39.45
C HIS A 258 -17.86 -8.98 39.91
N ARG A 259 -17.04 -8.09 39.32
CA ARG A 259 -17.08 -6.65 39.56
C ARG A 259 -18.37 -6.02 39.02
N ILE A 260 -18.76 -6.37 37.77
CA ILE A 260 -19.96 -5.82 37.09
C ILE A 260 -21.23 -6.33 37.72
N VAL A 261 -21.26 -7.60 38.13
CA VAL A 261 -22.42 -8.26 38.78
C VAL A 261 -22.25 -8.23 40.30
N PRO A 262 -22.82 -7.21 41.01
CA PRO A 262 -22.48 -6.93 42.40
C PRO A 262 -22.96 -7.99 43.39
N HIS A 263 -23.96 -8.80 43.05
CA HIS A 263 -24.53 -9.89 43.84
C HIS A 263 -23.94 -11.29 43.46
N SER A 264 -23.02 -11.38 42.51
CA SER A 264 -22.45 -12.67 42.06
C SER A 264 -21.57 -13.28 43.14
N GLU A 265 -21.53 -14.59 43.15
CA GLU A 265 -20.54 -15.41 43.88
C GLU A 265 -19.40 -15.76 42.92
N LEU A 266 -18.14 -15.66 43.36
CA LEU A 266 -16.97 -16.03 42.59
C LEU A 266 -16.17 -17.16 43.23
N TRP A 267 -15.95 -18.22 42.46
CA TRP A 267 -15.06 -19.34 42.87
C TRP A 267 -13.91 -19.49 41.87
N MET A 268 -12.74 -18.98 42.27
CA MET A 268 -11.49 -19.16 41.50
C MET A 268 -10.84 -20.48 41.88
N ARG A 269 -10.68 -21.34 40.88
CA ARG A 269 -10.03 -22.65 41.02
C ARG A 269 -8.54 -22.59 40.66
N PRO A 270 -7.66 -23.35 41.28
CA PRO A 270 -6.24 -23.45 40.90
C PRO A 270 -6.06 -24.35 39.66
N ASP A 271 -6.86 -24.18 38.64
CA ASP A 271 -6.97 -25.02 37.46
C ASP A 271 -6.85 -24.20 36.17
N SER A 272 -6.79 -24.89 35.00
CA SER A 272 -6.86 -24.32 33.66
C SER A 272 -8.30 -24.23 33.13
N HIS A 273 -8.49 -23.78 31.89
CA HIS A 273 -9.79 -23.73 31.19
C HIS A 273 -10.54 -25.08 31.20
N PHE A 274 -9.79 -26.17 31.15
CA PHE A 274 -10.28 -27.52 30.91
C PHE A 274 -10.63 -28.30 32.20
N PHE A 275 -10.84 -27.66 33.32
CA PHE A 275 -11.15 -28.36 34.57
C PHE A 275 -12.49 -29.12 34.52
N LEU A 276 -13.44 -28.67 33.69
CA LEU A 276 -14.71 -29.36 33.44
C LEU A 276 -14.48 -30.82 32.96
N PHE A 277 -13.52 -31.04 32.06
CA PHE A 277 -13.21 -32.35 31.49
C PHE A 277 -12.42 -33.28 32.43
N ARG A 278 -11.85 -32.77 33.49
CA ARG A 278 -11.11 -33.56 34.46
C ARG A 278 -11.99 -34.15 35.55
N GLY A 279 -13.25 -33.71 35.61
CA GLY A 279 -14.22 -34.12 36.65
C GLY A 279 -13.85 -33.56 38.01
N GLY A 280 -14.63 -33.88 38.99
CA GLY A 280 -14.39 -33.51 40.39
C GLY A 280 -15.70 -33.48 41.15
N GLU A 281 -15.89 -34.41 42.09
CA GLU A 281 -17.11 -34.48 42.91
C GLU A 281 -17.46 -33.15 43.58
N HIS A 282 -16.47 -32.34 43.89
CA HIS A 282 -16.67 -31.03 44.48
C HIS A 282 -17.32 -30.02 43.54
N LEU A 283 -17.21 -30.16 42.20
CA LEU A 283 -17.80 -29.23 41.23
C LEU A 283 -19.32 -29.36 41.23
N ALA A 284 -19.85 -30.60 41.05
CA ALA A 284 -21.27 -30.88 41.08
C ALA A 284 -21.91 -30.49 42.45
N ALA A 285 -21.26 -30.81 43.54
CA ALA A 285 -21.74 -30.46 44.90
C ALA A 285 -21.85 -28.96 45.11
N ARG A 286 -20.91 -28.15 44.60
CA ARG A 286 -20.97 -26.71 44.72
C ARG A 286 -22.02 -26.07 43.84
N ILE A 287 -22.21 -26.63 42.61
CA ILE A 287 -23.28 -26.22 41.72
C ILE A 287 -24.64 -26.52 42.39
N GLU A 288 -24.82 -27.74 42.91
CA GLU A 288 -26.05 -28.15 43.56
C GLU A 288 -26.37 -27.33 44.83
N ASP A 289 -25.35 -27.02 45.66
CA ASP A 289 -25.51 -26.12 46.81
C ASP A 289 -26.02 -24.73 46.39
N PHE A 290 -25.41 -24.15 45.33
CA PHE A 290 -25.87 -22.85 44.79
C PHE A 290 -27.30 -22.93 44.28
N LEU A 291 -27.64 -23.95 43.49
CA LEU A 291 -29.00 -24.09 42.90
C LEU A 291 -30.05 -24.29 43.99
N SER A 292 -29.75 -25.10 45.03
CA SER A 292 -30.63 -25.28 46.18
C SER A 292 -30.88 -24.01 46.98
N ARG A 293 -29.86 -23.18 47.15
CA ARG A 293 -30.02 -21.83 47.79
C ARG A 293 -30.84 -20.88 46.91
N VAL A 294 -30.73 -20.95 45.60
CA VAL A 294 -31.57 -20.15 44.68
C VAL A 294 -33.04 -20.55 44.87
N GLU A 295 -33.35 -21.85 44.87
CA GLU A 295 -34.71 -22.35 45.05
C GLU A 295 -35.27 -22.04 46.43
N ALA A 296 -34.44 -22.06 47.49
CA ALA A 296 -34.83 -21.64 48.83
C ALA A 296 -35.02 -20.10 48.96
N GLY A 297 -34.67 -19.30 47.96
CA GLY A 297 -34.66 -17.85 47.99
C GLY A 297 -33.54 -17.25 48.86
N GLU A 298 -32.50 -18.03 49.13
CA GLU A 298 -31.34 -17.65 49.96
C GLU A 298 -30.14 -17.12 49.13
N ALA A 299 -30.12 -17.33 47.84
CA ALA A 299 -29.08 -16.80 46.95
C ALA A 299 -29.32 -15.29 46.69
N PRO A 300 -28.25 -14.45 46.74
CA PRO A 300 -28.42 -13.01 46.59
C PRO A 300 -28.85 -12.62 45.15
N THR A 301 -29.76 -11.67 45.06
CA THR A 301 -30.17 -10.98 43.84
C THR A 301 -29.54 -9.60 43.76
N ARG A 302 -29.73 -8.88 42.65
CA ARG A 302 -29.21 -7.53 42.53
C ARG A 302 -29.77 -6.57 43.59
N ALA A 303 -30.99 -6.82 44.04
CA ALA A 303 -31.63 -6.01 45.12
C ALA A 303 -30.92 -6.18 46.48
N ASP A 304 -30.27 -7.31 46.72
CA ASP A 304 -29.55 -7.66 47.93
C ASP A 304 -28.09 -7.20 47.95
N ALA A 305 -27.63 -6.59 46.83
CA ALA A 305 -26.22 -6.23 46.65
C ALA A 305 -25.79 -5.09 47.61
N GLU A 306 -24.60 -5.26 48.22
CA GLU A 306 -24.02 -4.23 49.06
C GLU A 306 -23.81 -2.89 48.32
N PRO A 307 -24.06 -1.74 48.97
CA PRO A 307 -23.87 -0.44 48.32
C PRO A 307 -22.44 -0.19 47.75
N GLU A 308 -21.44 -0.74 48.39
CA GLU A 308 -20.08 -0.63 47.93
C GLU A 308 -19.82 -1.45 46.63
N ARG A 309 -20.40 -2.63 46.53
CA ARG A 309 -20.34 -3.50 45.35
C ARG A 309 -21.07 -2.83 44.16
N LEU A 310 -22.21 -2.19 44.43
CA LEU A 310 -22.95 -1.40 43.42
C LEU A 310 -22.16 -0.20 42.91
N ARG A 311 -21.43 0.49 43.78
CA ARG A 311 -20.54 1.59 43.38
C ARG A 311 -19.36 1.07 42.50
N GLN A 312 -18.76 -0.03 42.88
CA GLN A 312 -17.69 -0.67 42.12
C GLN A 312 -18.19 -1.17 40.75
N ALA A 313 -19.38 -1.73 40.71
CA ALA A 313 -20.00 -2.18 39.43
C ALA A 313 -20.21 -1.04 38.42
N ALA A 314 -20.51 0.17 38.93
CA ALA A 314 -20.74 1.36 38.10
C ALA A 314 -19.47 2.02 37.56
N LEU A 315 -18.28 1.60 38.00
CA LEU A 315 -17.02 2.12 37.47
C LEU A 315 -16.78 1.62 36.03
N PRO A 316 -16.27 2.47 35.13
CA PRO A 316 -15.89 2.03 33.81
C PRO A 316 -14.74 1.00 33.87
N PHE A 317 -14.59 0.22 32.81
CA PHE A 317 -13.45 -0.68 32.65
C PHE A 317 -12.15 0.13 32.59
N ASP A 318 -11.13 -0.30 33.33
CA ASP A 318 -9.82 0.34 33.26
C ASP A 318 -8.91 -0.39 32.26
N ASP A 319 -8.68 0.27 31.11
CA ASP A 319 -7.82 -0.25 30.04
C ASP A 319 -6.34 -0.43 30.49
N LEU A 320 -5.94 0.17 31.61
CA LEU A 320 -4.58 0.04 32.15
C LEU A 320 -4.37 -1.30 32.89
N ASP A 321 -5.43 -1.93 33.37
CA ASP A 321 -5.39 -3.20 34.11
C ASP A 321 -5.52 -4.45 33.22
N LEU A 322 -5.28 -4.29 31.91
CA LEU A 322 -5.35 -5.42 30.99
C LEU A 322 -4.22 -6.44 31.28
N PRO A 323 -4.55 -7.73 31.38
CA PRO A 323 -3.56 -8.77 31.66
C PRO A 323 -2.58 -8.95 30.49
N PRO A 324 -1.37 -9.50 30.74
CA PRO A 324 -0.46 -9.86 29.67
C PRO A 324 -1.09 -10.92 28.75
N PHE A 325 -0.70 -10.89 27.49
CA PHE A 325 -1.14 -11.90 26.53
C PHE A 325 -0.58 -13.28 26.92
N THR A 326 -1.44 -14.30 26.92
CA THR A 326 -1.10 -15.68 27.25
C THR A 326 -1.73 -16.63 26.24
N GLY A 327 -1.31 -17.89 26.22
CA GLY A 327 -1.89 -18.92 25.37
C GLY A 327 -1.97 -18.53 23.87
N PRO A 328 -3.12 -18.76 23.20
CA PRO A 328 -3.30 -18.44 21.79
C PRO A 328 -3.12 -16.96 21.45
N ALA A 329 -3.55 -16.04 22.32
CA ALA A 329 -3.39 -14.60 22.11
C ALA A 329 -1.91 -14.21 21.99
N LEU A 330 -1.06 -14.77 22.84
CA LEU A 330 0.39 -14.55 22.78
C LEU A 330 0.99 -15.04 21.46
N LEU A 331 0.60 -16.24 21.01
CA LEU A 331 1.06 -16.79 19.73
C LEU A 331 0.61 -15.92 18.54
N ILE A 332 -0.64 -15.46 18.56
CA ILE A 332 -1.18 -14.60 17.51
C ILE A 332 -0.44 -13.27 17.49
N VAL A 333 -0.24 -12.63 18.63
CA VAL A 333 0.53 -11.37 18.70
C VAL A 333 1.96 -11.56 18.22
N PHE A 334 2.60 -12.67 18.62
CA PHE A 334 3.93 -13.02 18.14
C PHE A 334 3.98 -13.13 16.61
N LEU A 335 3.07 -13.89 16.02
CA LEU A 335 2.98 -14.06 14.56
C LEU A 335 2.63 -12.74 13.85
N LEU A 336 1.71 -11.96 14.40
CA LEU A 336 1.37 -10.63 13.83
C LEU A 336 2.60 -9.71 13.83
N LEU A 337 3.41 -9.69 14.89
CA LEU A 337 4.65 -8.92 14.92
C LEU A 337 5.67 -9.44 13.90
N VAL A 338 5.80 -10.78 13.77
CA VAL A 338 6.66 -11.38 12.74
C VAL A 338 6.24 -10.95 11.33
N PHE A 339 4.95 -11.03 11.00
CA PHE A 339 4.45 -10.63 9.68
C PHE A 339 4.47 -9.11 9.46
N ALA A 340 4.16 -8.32 10.48
CA ALA A 340 4.21 -6.86 10.41
C ALA A 340 5.62 -6.35 10.05
N ALA A 341 6.67 -7.06 10.46
CA ALA A 341 8.05 -6.73 10.14
C ALA A 341 8.37 -6.79 8.63
N TYR A 342 7.61 -7.56 7.84
CA TYR A 342 7.71 -7.57 6.38
C TYR A 342 7.18 -6.29 5.75
N ILE A 343 6.26 -5.59 6.43
CA ILE A 343 5.68 -4.32 5.98
C ILE A 343 6.55 -3.16 6.47
N SER A 344 6.82 -3.13 7.79
CA SER A 344 7.63 -2.07 8.40
C SER A 344 8.27 -2.55 9.71
N GLU A 345 9.60 -2.73 9.69
CA GLU A 345 10.36 -3.10 10.90
C GLU A 345 10.26 -2.05 12.01
N ASP A 346 10.32 -0.76 11.64
CA ASP A 346 10.27 0.34 12.60
C ASP A 346 8.92 0.37 13.32
N LEU A 347 7.80 0.30 12.58
CA LEU A 347 6.45 0.30 13.16
C LEU A 347 6.23 -0.93 14.04
N THR A 348 6.75 -2.09 13.62
CA THR A 348 6.65 -3.34 14.41
C THR A 348 7.37 -3.22 15.73
N CYS A 349 8.62 -2.72 15.74
CA CYS A 349 9.38 -2.53 16.97
C CYS A 349 8.76 -1.46 17.88
N ILE A 350 8.17 -0.41 17.32
CA ILE A 350 7.41 0.60 18.08
C ILE A 350 6.21 -0.05 18.75
N THR A 351 5.40 -0.80 17.99
CA THR A 351 4.22 -1.50 18.52
C THR A 351 4.61 -2.50 19.60
N ALA A 352 5.65 -3.30 19.35
CA ALA A 352 6.18 -4.25 20.35
C ALA A 352 6.65 -3.53 21.62
N GLY A 353 7.37 -2.42 21.50
CA GLY A 353 7.80 -1.59 22.64
C GLY A 353 6.64 -1.00 23.42
N LEU A 354 5.58 -0.54 22.76
CA LEU A 354 4.36 -0.04 23.43
C LEU A 354 3.61 -1.16 24.16
N LEU A 355 3.52 -2.37 23.60
CA LEU A 355 2.93 -3.53 24.28
C LEU A 355 3.71 -3.92 25.52
N VAL A 356 5.05 -3.81 25.47
CA VAL A 356 5.91 -4.00 26.64
C VAL A 356 5.70 -2.89 27.68
N ALA A 357 5.58 -1.63 27.25
CA ALA A 357 5.31 -0.50 28.14
C ALA A 357 4.00 -0.64 28.91
N GLN A 358 2.98 -1.22 28.28
CA GLN A 358 1.68 -1.50 28.88
C GLN A 358 1.63 -2.78 29.73
N GLY A 359 2.74 -3.53 29.84
CA GLY A 359 2.75 -4.84 30.53
C GLY A 359 1.99 -5.95 29.82
N ARG A 360 1.57 -5.73 28.54
CA ARG A 360 0.81 -6.70 27.74
C ARG A 360 1.69 -7.78 27.11
N LEU A 361 2.97 -7.51 26.91
CA LEU A 361 3.94 -8.41 26.29
C LEU A 361 5.29 -8.36 27.03
N ASP A 362 5.86 -9.52 27.31
CA ASP A 362 7.19 -9.60 27.90
C ASP A 362 8.27 -9.13 26.94
N PHE A 363 9.23 -8.35 27.43
CA PHE A 363 10.32 -7.79 26.64
C PHE A 363 11.10 -8.84 25.82
N PRO A 364 11.50 -10.01 26.38
CA PRO A 364 12.18 -11.04 25.59
C PRO A 364 11.33 -11.60 24.46
N VAL A 365 10.02 -11.76 24.65
CA VAL A 365 9.09 -12.26 23.63
C VAL A 365 8.91 -11.22 22.52
N ALA A 366 8.76 -9.94 22.88
CA ALA A 366 8.68 -8.83 21.94
C ALA A 366 9.93 -8.75 21.05
N VAL A 367 11.12 -8.85 21.67
CA VAL A 367 12.41 -8.86 20.96
C VAL A 367 12.51 -10.09 20.05
N ALA A 368 12.13 -11.27 20.52
CA ALA A 368 12.18 -12.51 19.74
C ALA A 368 11.28 -12.42 18.48
N ALA A 369 10.04 -11.95 18.64
CA ALA A 369 9.11 -11.77 17.52
C ALA A 369 9.65 -10.78 16.47
N CYS A 370 10.10 -9.60 16.89
CA CYS A 370 10.71 -8.61 16.03
C CYS A 370 11.99 -9.13 15.36
N TYR A 371 12.83 -9.83 16.09
CA TYR A 371 14.07 -10.43 15.58
C TYR A 371 13.80 -11.42 14.46
N VAL A 372 12.91 -12.39 14.69
CA VAL A 372 12.51 -13.40 13.69
C VAL A 372 11.91 -12.75 12.45
N GLY A 373 10.97 -11.81 12.64
CA GLY A 373 10.31 -11.12 11.55
C GLY A 373 11.27 -10.29 10.68
N ILE A 374 12.12 -9.49 11.32
CA ILE A 374 13.09 -8.64 10.63
C ILE A 374 14.14 -9.48 9.89
N LEU A 375 14.72 -10.47 10.57
CA LEU A 375 15.74 -11.31 9.98
C LEU A 375 15.19 -12.11 8.79
N SER A 376 14.02 -12.73 8.92
CA SER A 376 13.39 -13.48 7.83
C SER A 376 12.99 -12.59 6.65
N SER A 377 12.50 -11.39 6.90
CA SER A 377 12.19 -10.38 5.88
C SER A 377 13.44 -9.99 5.06
N ASP A 378 14.54 -9.68 5.72
CA ASP A 378 15.79 -9.28 5.08
C ASP A 378 16.42 -10.38 4.24
N LEU A 379 16.47 -11.59 4.81
CA LEU A 379 16.95 -12.76 4.11
C LEU A 379 16.06 -13.12 2.92
N GLY A 380 14.76 -12.97 3.06
CA GLY A 380 13.79 -13.16 1.98
C GLY A 380 14.01 -12.19 0.82
N ILE A 381 14.25 -10.90 1.11
CA ILE A 381 14.57 -9.89 0.09
C ILE A 381 15.90 -10.22 -0.61
N ALA A 382 16.94 -10.57 0.14
CA ALA A 382 18.24 -10.93 -0.41
C ALA A 382 18.16 -12.23 -1.25
N TRP A 383 17.40 -13.23 -0.80
CA TRP A 383 17.16 -14.45 -1.54
C TRP A 383 16.40 -14.19 -2.86
N LEU A 384 15.35 -13.40 -2.81
CA LEU A 384 14.56 -13.01 -3.98
C LEU A 384 15.44 -12.27 -5.00
N ALA A 385 16.26 -11.33 -4.54
CA ALA A 385 17.20 -10.60 -5.39
C ALA A 385 18.29 -11.52 -6.00
N ARG A 386 18.69 -12.58 -5.28
CA ARG A 386 19.63 -13.59 -5.78
C ARG A 386 19.03 -14.46 -6.89
N VAL A 387 17.75 -14.82 -6.76
CA VAL A 387 17.03 -15.66 -7.75
C VAL A 387 16.68 -14.85 -9.00
N LEU A 388 16.11 -13.67 -8.83
CA LEU A 388 15.63 -12.81 -9.92
C LEU A 388 16.76 -11.97 -10.56
N GLY A 389 17.84 -11.71 -9.86
CA GLY A 389 18.92 -10.82 -10.32
C GLY A 389 18.45 -9.37 -10.52
N ARG A 390 19.10 -8.64 -11.46
CA ARG A 390 18.71 -7.24 -11.77
C ARG A 390 17.25 -7.06 -12.22
N PRO A 391 16.55 -8.01 -12.88
CA PRO A 391 15.12 -7.90 -13.14
C PRO A 391 14.25 -7.68 -11.90
N ALA A 392 14.68 -8.09 -10.70
CA ALA A 392 13.96 -7.81 -9.45
C ALA A 392 13.67 -6.31 -9.26
N LEU A 393 14.58 -5.44 -9.71
CA LEU A 393 14.44 -3.98 -9.59
C LEU A 393 13.31 -3.40 -10.46
N ARG A 394 12.80 -4.17 -11.43
CA ARG A 394 11.69 -3.77 -12.31
C ARG A 394 10.32 -4.17 -11.77
N VAL A 395 10.27 -4.96 -10.70
CA VAL A 395 9.04 -5.47 -10.08
C VAL A 395 8.59 -4.52 -8.95
N PRO A 396 7.32 -4.10 -8.87
CA PRO A 396 6.78 -3.43 -7.69
C PRO A 396 6.86 -4.36 -6.45
N PRO A 397 7.18 -3.83 -5.25
CA PRO A 397 7.38 -2.42 -4.91
C PRO A 397 8.81 -1.90 -5.12
N PHE A 398 9.79 -2.76 -5.44
CA PHE A 398 11.21 -2.39 -5.51
C PHE A 398 11.47 -1.26 -6.52
N LYS A 399 10.80 -1.30 -7.68
CA LYS A 399 10.86 -0.24 -8.71
C LYS A 399 10.53 1.16 -8.17
N TRP A 400 9.71 1.27 -7.12
CA TRP A 400 9.27 2.55 -6.57
C TRP A 400 10.19 3.09 -5.48
N TRP A 401 10.95 2.19 -4.81
CA TRP A 401 11.68 2.53 -3.58
C TRP A 401 13.20 2.52 -3.77
N VAL A 402 13.69 1.88 -4.84
CA VAL A 402 15.13 1.69 -5.03
C VAL A 402 15.54 2.11 -6.44
N SER A 403 16.61 2.92 -6.54
CA SER A 403 17.23 3.32 -7.80
C SER A 403 18.45 2.44 -8.12
N ASP A 404 18.77 2.30 -9.41
CA ASP A 404 19.98 1.59 -9.84
C ASP A 404 21.24 2.18 -9.21
N ALA A 405 21.32 3.52 -9.10
CA ALA A 405 22.44 4.21 -8.45
C ALA A 405 22.61 3.82 -6.98
N SER A 406 21.51 3.67 -6.21
CA SER A 406 21.59 3.24 -4.80
C SER A 406 22.05 1.79 -4.66
N ILE A 407 21.73 0.93 -5.63
CA ILE A 407 22.26 -0.46 -5.68
C ILE A 407 23.75 -0.48 -5.99
N GLU A 408 24.20 0.34 -6.92
CA GLU A 408 25.64 0.41 -7.29
C GLU A 408 26.48 0.95 -6.13
N GLU A 409 26.00 1.99 -5.45
CA GLU A 409 26.63 2.54 -4.24
C GLU A 409 26.69 1.47 -3.13
N ALA A 410 25.55 0.84 -2.81
CA ALA A 410 25.49 -0.23 -1.81
C ALA A 410 26.40 -1.42 -2.20
N SER A 411 26.47 -1.77 -3.49
CA SER A 411 27.32 -2.83 -4.00
C SER A 411 28.81 -2.51 -3.84
N ALA A 412 29.24 -1.28 -4.12
CA ALA A 412 30.60 -0.83 -3.93
C ALA A 412 31.03 -0.85 -2.46
N TRP A 413 30.14 -0.43 -1.56
CA TRP A 413 30.37 -0.44 -0.11
C TRP A 413 30.44 -1.85 0.46
N LEU A 414 29.51 -2.75 0.04
CA LEU A 414 29.49 -4.16 0.47
C LEU A 414 30.78 -4.90 0.08
N ARG A 415 31.36 -4.61 -1.11
CA ARG A 415 32.64 -5.20 -1.53
C ARG A 415 33.82 -4.78 -0.64
N ARG A 416 33.77 -3.59 -0.05
CA ARG A 416 34.88 -3.06 0.75
C ARG A 416 34.78 -3.40 2.23
N ARG A 417 33.59 -3.31 2.84
CA ARG A 417 33.40 -3.48 4.30
C ARG A 417 32.01 -4.05 4.63
N ALA A 418 31.70 -5.26 4.19
CA ALA A 418 30.36 -5.85 4.27
C ALA A 418 29.73 -5.80 5.67
N LEU A 419 30.46 -6.18 6.73
CA LEU A 419 29.93 -6.18 8.10
C LEU A 419 29.54 -4.77 8.56
N VAL A 420 30.42 -3.79 8.32
CA VAL A 420 30.18 -2.38 8.72
C VAL A 420 28.97 -1.82 7.98
N VAL A 421 28.85 -2.11 6.69
CA VAL A 421 27.73 -1.64 5.87
C VAL A 421 26.40 -2.23 6.35
N VAL A 422 26.37 -3.53 6.66
CA VAL A 422 25.17 -4.18 7.19
C VAL A 422 24.79 -3.59 8.54
N LEU A 423 25.74 -3.41 9.47
CA LEU A 423 25.47 -2.79 10.76
C LEU A 423 24.97 -1.34 10.62
N VAL A 424 25.67 -0.52 9.83
CA VAL A 424 25.34 0.90 9.65
C VAL A 424 24.02 1.08 8.91
N SER A 425 23.69 0.18 7.98
CA SER A 425 22.41 0.23 7.24
C SER A 425 21.17 0.17 8.13
N ARG A 426 21.30 -0.33 9.37
CA ARG A 426 20.22 -0.36 10.36
C ARG A 426 19.95 1.01 10.99
N PHE A 427 20.96 1.86 11.05
CA PHE A 427 20.84 3.18 11.66
C PHE A 427 20.60 4.29 10.64
N LEU A 428 20.91 4.05 9.35
CA LEU A 428 20.72 5.02 8.26
C LEU A 428 19.42 4.76 7.50
N PRO A 429 18.44 5.68 7.53
CA PRO A 429 17.18 5.54 6.82
C PRO A 429 17.38 5.34 5.31
N GLY A 430 16.65 4.39 4.72
CA GLY A 430 16.65 4.15 3.27
C GLY A 430 17.82 3.32 2.74
N THR A 431 18.82 2.95 3.55
CA THR A 431 19.99 2.17 3.08
C THR A 431 19.81 0.66 3.23
N ARG A 432 18.88 0.19 4.05
CA ARG A 432 18.61 -1.23 4.32
C ARG A 432 18.21 -1.98 3.04
N LEU A 433 17.15 -1.55 2.38
CA LEU A 433 16.61 -2.23 1.21
C LEU A 433 17.62 -2.31 0.05
N PRO A 434 18.33 -1.21 -0.33
CA PRO A 434 19.43 -1.30 -1.28
C PRO A 434 20.54 -2.27 -0.86
N THR A 435 20.87 -2.35 0.43
CA THR A 435 21.91 -3.26 0.95
C THR A 435 21.50 -4.72 0.80
N CYS A 436 20.25 -5.09 1.15
CA CYS A 436 19.71 -6.44 0.99
C CYS A 436 19.67 -6.86 -0.49
N LEU A 437 19.17 -5.98 -1.37
CA LEU A 437 19.09 -6.22 -2.81
C LEU A 437 20.49 -6.36 -3.44
N ALA A 438 21.42 -5.46 -3.09
CA ALA A 438 22.80 -5.51 -3.57
C ALA A 438 23.51 -6.80 -3.15
N ALA A 439 23.33 -7.26 -1.92
CA ALA A 439 23.90 -8.51 -1.43
C ALA A 439 23.36 -9.74 -2.18
N GLY A 440 22.08 -9.75 -2.51
CA GLY A 440 21.46 -10.78 -3.33
C GLY A 440 21.98 -10.77 -4.77
N ILE A 441 21.97 -9.61 -5.43
CA ILE A 441 22.43 -9.44 -6.83
C ILE A 441 23.91 -9.78 -6.98
N LEU A 442 24.76 -9.39 -6.03
CA LEU A 442 26.20 -9.72 -6.01
C LEU A 442 26.48 -11.20 -5.72
N ARG A 443 25.45 -12.00 -5.42
CA ARG A 443 25.60 -13.41 -5.03
C ARG A 443 26.63 -13.63 -3.92
N THR A 444 26.65 -12.74 -2.93
CA THR A 444 27.52 -12.89 -1.75
C THR A 444 27.26 -14.23 -1.06
N SER A 445 28.22 -14.73 -0.26
CA SER A 445 28.00 -15.92 0.56
C SER A 445 26.80 -15.73 1.48
N LEU A 446 25.71 -16.51 1.27
CA LEU A 446 24.48 -16.42 2.05
C LEU A 446 24.76 -16.61 3.54
N LEU A 447 25.60 -17.57 3.90
CA LEU A 447 25.92 -17.85 5.31
C LEU A 447 26.59 -16.64 5.99
N ARG A 448 27.60 -16.03 5.35
CA ARG A 448 28.26 -14.82 5.91
C ARG A 448 27.29 -13.65 6.01
N PHE A 449 26.46 -13.46 5.01
CA PHE A 449 25.45 -12.43 4.99
C PHE A 449 24.42 -12.65 6.09
N CYS A 450 23.91 -13.89 6.27
CA CYS A 450 23.03 -14.28 7.36
C CYS A 450 23.65 -13.99 8.74
N CYS A 451 24.91 -14.35 8.96
CA CYS A 451 25.61 -14.07 10.22
C CYS A 451 25.73 -12.56 10.51
N TYR A 452 26.05 -11.78 9.49
CA TYR A 452 26.17 -10.32 9.65
C TYR A 452 24.81 -9.66 9.95
N PHE A 453 23.77 -10.10 9.26
CA PHE A 453 22.41 -9.62 9.52
C PHE A 453 21.89 -10.08 10.87
N ALA A 454 22.07 -11.36 11.20
CA ALA A 454 21.69 -11.90 12.52
C ALA A 454 22.32 -11.10 13.66
N LEU A 455 23.63 -10.80 13.55
CA LEU A 455 24.33 -9.97 14.54
C LEU A 455 23.80 -8.53 14.57
N ALA A 456 23.59 -7.92 13.40
CA ALA A 456 23.09 -6.56 13.32
C ALA A 456 21.67 -6.42 13.91
N VAL A 457 20.79 -7.37 13.61
CA VAL A 457 19.41 -7.42 14.14
C VAL A 457 19.43 -7.73 15.64
N ALA A 458 20.31 -8.62 16.11
CA ALA A 458 20.45 -8.96 17.54
C ALA A 458 20.87 -7.76 18.40
N ILE A 459 21.62 -6.81 17.85
CA ILE A 459 22.02 -5.58 18.55
C ILE A 459 20.92 -4.51 18.43
N TRP A 460 20.41 -4.30 17.22
CA TRP A 460 19.50 -3.21 16.92
C TRP A 460 18.10 -3.43 17.52
N THR A 461 17.55 -4.65 17.43
CA THR A 461 16.17 -4.94 17.84
C THR A 461 15.95 -4.73 19.34
N PRO A 462 16.78 -5.29 20.25
CA PRO A 462 16.59 -5.05 21.69
C PRO A 462 16.73 -3.58 22.05
N ALA A 463 17.70 -2.87 21.44
CA ALA A 463 17.91 -1.45 21.70
C ALA A 463 16.67 -0.64 21.23
N PHE A 464 16.14 -0.91 20.04
CA PHE A 464 15.04 -0.15 19.49
C PHE A 464 13.72 -0.47 20.18
N VAL A 465 13.41 -1.72 20.47
CA VAL A 465 12.23 -2.13 21.27
C VAL A 465 12.34 -1.55 22.68
N GLY A 466 13.53 -1.59 23.31
CA GLY A 466 13.76 -1.05 24.66
C GLY A 466 13.55 0.47 24.74
N VAL A 467 14.09 1.22 23.77
CA VAL A 467 13.86 2.68 23.69
C VAL A 467 12.36 2.98 23.57
N ASN A 468 11.65 2.25 22.69
CA ASN A 468 10.21 2.45 22.51
C ASN A 468 9.40 2.01 23.75
N ALA A 469 9.85 1.00 24.50
CA ALA A 469 9.22 0.60 25.77
C ALA A 469 9.36 1.70 26.85
N VAL A 470 10.53 2.30 26.95
CA VAL A 470 10.76 3.41 27.90
C VAL A 470 9.95 4.66 27.52
N LEU A 471 10.02 5.08 26.26
CA LEU A 471 9.27 6.24 25.77
C LEU A 471 7.74 5.99 25.84
N GLY A 472 7.32 4.77 25.55
CA GLY A 472 5.92 4.34 25.64
C GLY A 472 5.38 4.39 27.05
N ARG A 473 6.16 3.97 28.06
CA ARG A 473 5.78 4.04 29.48
C ARG A 473 5.57 5.50 29.91
N GLU A 474 6.49 6.38 29.56
CA GLU A 474 6.36 7.80 29.87
C GLU A 474 5.15 8.46 29.18
N ALA A 475 4.85 8.03 27.95
CA ALA A 475 3.65 8.48 27.22
C ALA A 475 2.36 7.98 27.87
N VAL A 476 2.30 6.71 28.26
CA VAL A 476 1.13 6.12 28.96
C VAL A 476 0.89 6.81 30.30
N GLU A 477 1.95 7.06 31.09
CA GLU A 477 1.83 7.76 32.37
C GLU A 477 1.34 9.21 32.24
N ARG A 478 1.83 9.94 31.20
CA ARG A 478 1.46 11.36 31.00
C ARG A 478 0.05 11.54 30.40
N PHE A 479 -0.35 10.66 29.49
CA PHE A 479 -1.59 10.83 28.74
C PHE A 479 -2.72 9.88 29.17
N GLY A 480 -2.45 8.98 30.12
CA GLY A 480 -3.43 8.20 30.85
C GLY A 480 -4.54 7.60 30.00
N GLY A 481 -4.29 6.63 29.12
CA GLY A 481 -5.34 5.90 28.37
C GLY A 481 -6.27 6.71 27.47
N ARG A 482 -6.18 8.04 27.46
CA ARG A 482 -7.07 8.97 26.77
C ARG A 482 -6.65 9.34 25.34
N LEU A 483 -5.66 8.65 24.76
CA LEU A 483 -5.28 8.92 23.37
C LEU A 483 -6.38 8.44 22.40
N PRO A 484 -6.88 9.33 21.53
CA PRO A 484 -7.86 8.95 20.50
C PRO A 484 -7.27 7.80 19.63
N GLY A 485 -7.95 6.67 19.56
CA GLY A 485 -7.52 5.51 18.80
C GLY A 485 -6.68 4.49 19.58
N GLY A 486 -6.59 4.59 20.91
CA GLY A 486 -5.94 3.56 21.75
C GLY A 486 -4.48 3.27 21.37
N LEU A 487 -4.06 2.01 21.46
CA LEU A 487 -2.70 1.55 21.14
C LEU A 487 -2.27 1.89 19.70
N LEU A 488 -3.17 1.77 18.74
CA LEU A 488 -2.89 2.08 17.33
C LEU A 488 -2.61 3.58 17.16
N GLY A 489 -3.40 4.45 17.78
CA GLY A 489 -3.18 5.90 17.77
C GLY A 489 -1.82 6.27 18.39
N ALA A 490 -1.46 5.69 19.51
CA ALA A 490 -0.16 5.89 20.16
C ALA A 490 1.00 5.39 19.28
N ALA A 491 0.88 4.21 18.68
CA ALA A 491 1.88 3.66 17.77
C ALA A 491 2.08 4.56 16.54
N LEU A 492 1.00 5.04 15.94
CA LEU A 492 1.06 5.96 14.79
C LEU A 492 1.66 7.32 15.18
N ALA A 493 1.30 7.88 16.33
CA ALA A 493 1.87 9.13 16.82
C ALA A 493 3.38 8.99 17.07
N LEU A 494 3.81 7.93 17.73
CA LEU A 494 5.23 7.67 17.97
C LEU A 494 5.99 7.38 16.68
N ALA A 495 5.39 6.64 15.74
CA ALA A 495 5.94 6.42 14.41
C ALA A 495 6.12 7.73 13.65
N LEU A 496 5.13 8.64 13.72
CA LEU A 496 5.21 9.98 13.12
C LEU A 496 6.36 10.80 13.73
N VAL A 497 6.51 10.77 15.06
CA VAL A 497 7.63 11.45 15.75
C VAL A 497 8.97 10.87 15.26
N ILE A 498 9.15 9.56 15.28
CA ILE A 498 10.40 8.90 14.84
C ILE A 498 10.66 9.19 13.35
N PHE A 499 9.62 9.11 12.50
CA PHE A 499 9.74 9.43 11.09
C PHE A 499 10.14 10.90 10.87
N THR A 500 9.57 11.80 11.66
CA THR A 500 9.90 13.24 11.62
C THR A 500 11.34 13.47 12.10
N VAL A 501 11.73 12.87 13.20
CA VAL A 501 13.11 12.99 13.72
C VAL A 501 14.11 12.44 12.69
N ARG A 502 13.90 11.25 12.16
CA ARG A 502 14.79 10.63 11.17
C ARG A 502 14.76 11.35 9.81
N GLY A 503 13.58 11.72 9.33
CA GLY A 503 13.40 12.29 7.99
C GLY A 503 13.66 13.80 7.90
N VAL A 504 13.46 14.52 9.00
CA VAL A 504 13.57 15.98 9.07
C VAL A 504 14.73 16.40 9.96
N VAL A 505 14.72 15.99 11.22
CA VAL A 505 15.64 16.52 12.24
C VAL A 505 17.08 16.04 11.99
N VAL A 506 17.29 14.73 11.86
CA VAL A 506 18.64 14.17 11.67
C VAL A 506 19.36 14.73 10.44
N PRO A 507 18.73 14.85 9.24
CA PRO A 507 19.38 15.48 8.10
C PRO A 507 19.79 16.93 8.33
N LEU A 508 19.08 17.68 9.17
CA LEU A 508 19.42 19.08 9.47
C LEU A 508 20.76 19.25 10.21
N PHE A 509 21.25 18.19 10.87
CA PHE A 509 22.57 18.23 11.52
C PHE A 509 23.75 18.08 10.54
N THR A 510 23.49 17.61 9.32
CA THR A 510 24.54 17.50 8.29
C THR A 510 24.47 18.65 7.31
N TRP A 511 25.64 19.13 6.81
CA TRP A 511 25.66 20.17 5.77
C TRP A 511 24.85 19.75 4.53
N ARG A 512 25.10 18.54 4.02
CA ARG A 512 24.39 17.98 2.85
C ARG A 512 22.88 17.88 3.10
N GLY A 513 22.48 17.41 4.26
CA GLY A 513 21.07 17.29 4.61
C GLY A 513 20.36 18.64 4.68
N ARG A 514 21.01 19.69 5.24
CA ARG A 514 20.46 21.05 5.24
C ARG A 514 20.27 21.59 3.81
N ARG A 515 21.25 21.34 2.91
CA ARG A 515 21.14 21.77 1.51
C ARG A 515 20.02 21.04 0.79
N LEU A 516 19.90 19.73 0.93
CA LEU A 516 18.81 18.94 0.34
C LEU A 516 17.43 19.37 0.87
N TRP A 517 17.33 19.71 2.16
CA TRP A 517 16.10 20.27 2.74
C TRP A 517 15.76 21.63 2.12
N ARG A 518 16.75 22.50 1.96
CA ARG A 518 16.56 23.77 1.25
C ARG A 518 16.06 23.53 -0.19
N GLY A 519 16.66 22.58 -0.91
CA GLY A 519 16.21 22.19 -2.24
C GLY A 519 14.76 21.71 -2.28
N ARG A 520 14.32 20.91 -1.26
CA ARG A 520 12.92 20.46 -1.15
C ARG A 520 11.96 21.63 -0.92
N LEU A 521 12.32 22.57 -0.05
CA LEU A 521 11.52 23.78 0.20
C LEU A 521 11.43 24.67 -1.04
N LEU A 522 12.52 24.83 -1.78
CA LEU A 522 12.53 25.55 -3.04
C LEU A 522 11.61 24.89 -4.08
N ARG A 523 11.61 23.57 -4.19
CA ARG A 523 10.67 22.84 -5.06
C ARG A 523 9.20 23.10 -4.71
N ILE A 524 8.87 23.21 -3.43
CA ILE A 524 7.49 23.53 -3.01
C ILE A 524 7.15 24.98 -3.35
N ARG A 525 8.09 25.90 -3.16
CA ARG A 525 7.89 27.33 -3.39
C ARG A 525 7.81 27.70 -4.87
N HIS A 526 8.60 27.04 -5.71
CA HIS A 526 8.67 27.30 -7.14
C HIS A 526 7.81 26.32 -7.91
N TRP A 527 6.67 26.80 -8.42
CA TRP A 527 5.68 26.01 -9.14
C TRP A 527 6.24 25.29 -10.37
N GLU A 528 7.28 25.85 -11.00
CA GLU A 528 7.95 25.26 -12.17
C GLU A 528 8.51 23.86 -11.92
N PHE A 529 8.76 23.49 -10.64
CA PHE A 529 9.20 22.18 -10.21
C PHE A 529 8.06 21.26 -9.76
N TRP A 530 6.82 21.74 -9.81
CA TRP A 530 5.67 20.94 -9.36
C TRP A 530 5.37 19.80 -10.33
N PRO A 531 4.87 18.68 -9.85
CA PRO A 531 4.43 17.60 -10.71
C PRO A 531 3.32 18.04 -11.67
N MET A 532 3.32 17.51 -12.88
CA MET A 532 2.33 17.83 -13.91
C MET A 532 0.87 17.67 -13.43
N TRP A 533 0.60 16.68 -12.59
CA TRP A 533 -0.73 16.43 -12.04
C TRP A 533 -1.20 17.48 -11.02
N VAL A 534 -0.29 18.34 -10.53
CA VAL A 534 -0.63 19.51 -9.70
C VAL A 534 -0.82 20.75 -10.57
N PHE A 535 0.06 20.94 -11.55
CA PHE A 535 0.08 22.17 -12.34
C PHE A 535 -1.03 22.21 -13.41
N TYR A 536 -1.24 21.12 -14.17
CA TYR A 536 -2.13 21.16 -15.37
C TYR A 536 -3.64 21.03 -15.11
N PRO A 537 -4.18 20.55 -13.98
CA PRO A 537 -5.62 20.40 -13.83
C PRO A 537 -6.44 21.67 -14.11
N PRO A 538 -6.06 22.88 -13.65
CA PRO A 538 -6.82 24.09 -13.98
C PRO A 538 -6.86 24.39 -15.48
N LEU A 539 -5.76 24.11 -16.19
CA LEU A 539 -5.70 24.27 -17.65
C LEU A 539 -6.56 23.23 -18.36
N ALA A 540 -6.51 21.96 -17.90
CA ALA A 540 -7.33 20.88 -18.47
C ALA A 540 -8.83 21.19 -18.34
N VAL A 541 -9.26 21.73 -17.19
CA VAL A 541 -10.64 22.21 -16.99
C VAL A 541 -10.98 23.33 -17.97
N TYR A 542 -10.06 24.29 -18.18
CA TYR A 542 -10.28 25.37 -19.15
C TYR A 542 -10.41 24.85 -20.59
N ILE A 543 -9.52 23.94 -21.02
CA ILE A 543 -9.56 23.32 -22.35
C ILE A 543 -10.86 22.54 -22.53
N LEU A 544 -11.26 21.74 -21.53
CA LEU A 544 -12.51 20.97 -21.56
C LEU A 544 -13.73 21.91 -21.67
N TRP A 545 -13.77 22.97 -20.85
CA TRP A 545 -14.85 23.96 -20.90
C TRP A 545 -14.95 24.63 -22.27
N ARG A 546 -13.81 25.04 -22.88
CA ARG A 546 -13.78 25.61 -24.25
C ARG A 546 -14.27 24.61 -25.29
N SER A 547 -13.85 23.36 -25.17
CA SER A 547 -14.26 22.26 -26.06
C SER A 547 -15.75 21.97 -25.97
N LEU A 548 -16.32 21.91 -24.76
CA LEU A 548 -17.76 21.69 -24.55
C LEU A 548 -18.61 22.83 -25.07
N ARG A 549 -18.20 24.08 -24.85
CA ARG A 549 -18.92 25.25 -25.40
C ARG A 549 -19.01 25.25 -26.94
N ARG A 550 -18.12 24.50 -27.60
CA ARG A 550 -18.04 24.41 -29.08
C ARG A 550 -18.56 23.10 -29.63
N GLY A 551 -19.10 22.23 -28.77
CA GLY A 551 -19.67 20.94 -29.18
C GLY A 551 -18.64 19.94 -29.73
N SER A 552 -17.33 20.21 -29.56
CA SER A 552 -16.26 19.31 -30.05
C SER A 552 -15.10 19.22 -29.06
N LEU A 553 -14.84 18.01 -28.57
CA LEU A 553 -13.71 17.73 -27.64
C LEU A 553 -12.35 17.77 -28.34
N THR A 554 -12.32 17.79 -29.66
CA THR A 554 -11.11 17.64 -30.48
C THR A 554 -10.91 18.81 -31.46
N ALA A 555 -11.69 19.89 -31.37
CA ALA A 555 -11.66 21.01 -32.27
C ALA A 555 -10.25 21.57 -32.53
N PHE A 556 -9.45 21.69 -31.49
CA PHE A 556 -8.08 22.23 -31.53
C PHE A 556 -7.13 21.40 -32.40
N THR A 557 -7.44 20.14 -32.72
CA THR A 557 -6.62 19.30 -33.59
C THR A 557 -6.75 19.68 -35.09
N ALA A 558 -7.66 20.57 -35.45
CA ALA A 558 -7.82 21.05 -36.83
C ALA A 558 -6.80 22.13 -37.23
N ILE A 559 -6.01 22.65 -36.25
CA ILE A 559 -5.21 23.87 -36.43
C ILE A 559 -4.01 23.68 -37.36
N ASN A 560 -3.34 22.53 -37.33
CA ASN A 560 -2.15 22.24 -38.13
C ASN A 560 -2.42 21.01 -39.02
N PRO A 561 -3.04 21.16 -40.16
CA PRO A 561 -3.32 20.02 -41.06
C PRO A 561 -2.08 19.30 -41.59
N ALA A 562 -0.91 19.94 -41.60
CA ALA A 562 0.36 19.32 -41.95
C ALA A 562 0.87 18.32 -40.94
N MET A 563 0.36 18.36 -39.69
CA MET A 563 0.81 17.49 -38.61
C MET A 563 -0.24 16.45 -38.20
N PRO A 564 0.14 15.20 -37.89
CA PRO A 564 -0.79 14.21 -37.36
C PRO A 564 -1.53 14.75 -36.15
N LEU A 565 -2.86 14.66 -36.14
CA LEU A 565 -3.72 15.14 -35.06
C LEU A 565 -3.48 16.61 -34.66
N GLY A 566 -2.98 17.45 -35.61
CA GLY A 566 -2.62 18.86 -35.35
C GLY A 566 -1.36 19.05 -34.53
N GLY A 567 -0.55 18.02 -34.37
CA GLY A 567 0.62 18.03 -33.46
C GLY A 567 0.26 17.69 -32.01
N LEU A 568 -0.71 16.78 -31.81
CA LEU A 568 -1.07 16.31 -30.46
C LEU A 568 -0.24 15.08 -30.04
N PHE A 569 -0.07 14.11 -30.95
CA PHE A 569 0.68 12.88 -30.74
C PHE A 569 1.19 12.30 -32.05
N GLY A 570 2.32 11.61 -31.98
CA GLY A 570 2.81 10.78 -33.09
C GLY A 570 3.54 11.56 -34.17
N GLU A 571 4.06 12.73 -33.85
CA GLU A 571 4.89 13.52 -34.74
C GLU A 571 6.20 12.77 -35.03
N SER A 572 6.50 12.55 -36.29
CA SER A 572 7.81 12.09 -36.76
C SER A 572 8.67 13.34 -37.06
N LYS A 573 9.84 13.40 -36.43
CA LYS A 573 10.79 14.51 -36.65
C LYS A 573 11.29 14.53 -38.07
N SER A 574 11.52 13.37 -38.68
CA SER A 574 11.90 13.30 -40.09
C SER A 574 10.83 13.81 -41.01
N ASP A 575 9.55 13.48 -40.81
CA ASP A 575 8.46 13.97 -41.67
C ASP A 575 8.28 15.49 -41.58
N ILE A 576 8.48 16.08 -40.38
CA ILE A 576 8.46 17.53 -40.18
C ILE A 576 9.63 18.21 -40.90
N LEU A 577 10.84 17.66 -40.76
CA LEU A 577 12.04 18.23 -41.36
C LEU A 577 12.01 18.08 -42.91
N ASP A 578 11.45 16.99 -43.45
CA ASP A 578 11.19 16.80 -44.86
C ASP A 578 10.23 17.92 -45.41
N GLY A 579 9.16 18.21 -44.67
CA GLY A 579 8.23 19.30 -45.01
C GLY A 579 8.87 20.69 -45.00
N LEU A 580 10.01 20.86 -44.34
CA LEU A 580 10.77 22.11 -44.22
C LEU A 580 12.01 22.16 -45.13
N ALA A 581 12.20 21.20 -46.02
CA ALA A 581 13.37 21.14 -46.89
C ALA A 581 13.59 22.42 -47.70
N GLY A 582 12.54 23.23 -47.96
CA GLY A 582 12.59 24.48 -48.73
C GLY A 582 13.18 25.70 -48.02
N ILE A 583 13.55 25.62 -46.71
CA ILE A 583 14.05 26.78 -45.96
C ILE A 583 15.56 27.01 -46.08
N GLY A 584 16.24 26.21 -46.92
CA GLY A 584 17.68 26.40 -47.23
C GLY A 584 18.58 26.27 -45.99
N GLU A 585 19.52 27.23 -45.84
CA GLU A 585 20.49 27.21 -44.74
C GLU A 585 19.89 27.29 -43.33
N ALA A 586 18.62 27.70 -43.20
CA ALA A 586 17.94 27.69 -41.90
C ALA A 586 17.69 26.27 -41.37
N LEU A 587 17.74 25.25 -42.22
CA LEU A 587 17.64 23.84 -41.84
C LEU A 587 19.05 23.24 -41.65
N PRO A 588 19.43 22.87 -40.42
CA PRO A 588 20.69 22.12 -40.21
C PRO A 588 20.68 20.81 -40.99
N ALA A 589 21.83 20.37 -41.47
CA ALA A 589 21.95 19.08 -42.15
C ALA A 589 21.44 17.94 -41.25
N TRP A 590 20.65 17.08 -41.82
CA TRP A 590 20.09 15.94 -41.08
C TRP A 590 19.83 14.75 -41.98
N ARG A 591 19.79 13.55 -41.35
CA ARG A 591 19.52 12.28 -42.03
C ARG A 591 18.78 11.30 -41.14
N ARG A 592 17.77 10.64 -41.67
CA ARG A 592 17.13 9.49 -41.04
C ARG A 592 18.03 8.28 -41.14
N LEU A 593 18.33 7.69 -39.98
CA LEU A 593 19.17 6.50 -39.85
C LEU A 593 18.32 5.24 -39.86
N PRO A 594 18.81 4.17 -40.53
CA PRO A 594 18.08 2.90 -40.62
C PRO A 594 17.91 2.26 -39.25
N THR A 595 16.91 1.38 -39.15
CA THR A 595 16.80 0.44 -38.05
C THR A 595 17.70 -0.77 -38.33
N GLY A 596 18.39 -1.28 -37.33
CA GLY A 596 19.31 -2.41 -37.55
C GLY A 596 20.27 -2.55 -36.37
N ARG A 597 21.38 -3.30 -36.62
CA ARG A 597 22.43 -3.47 -35.63
C ARG A 597 23.20 -2.15 -35.43
N PRO A 598 23.71 -1.90 -34.20
CA PRO A 598 24.47 -0.68 -33.92
C PRO A 598 25.58 -0.38 -34.94
N GLU A 599 26.33 -1.38 -35.36
CA GLU A 599 27.44 -1.25 -36.30
C GLU A 599 26.94 -0.75 -37.69
N GLU A 600 25.81 -1.25 -38.17
CA GLU A 600 25.21 -0.83 -39.44
C GLU A 600 24.75 0.63 -39.40
N ARG A 601 24.29 1.03 -38.24
CA ARG A 601 23.82 2.43 -38.00
C ARG A 601 24.98 3.39 -37.83
N VAL A 602 26.08 2.97 -37.21
CA VAL A 602 27.31 3.75 -37.12
C VAL A 602 27.87 3.96 -38.52
N ALA A 603 27.90 2.92 -39.37
CA ALA A 603 28.33 3.05 -40.75
C ALA A 603 27.42 3.99 -41.57
N ALA A 604 26.13 4.01 -41.31
CA ALA A 604 25.20 4.96 -41.95
C ALA A 604 25.44 6.39 -41.46
N LEU A 605 25.81 6.57 -40.17
CA LEU A 605 26.18 7.88 -39.61
C LEU A 605 27.48 8.38 -40.24
N HIS A 606 28.51 7.57 -40.44
CA HIS A 606 29.73 7.98 -41.11
C HIS A 606 29.49 8.44 -42.53
N ARG A 607 28.67 7.75 -43.32
CA ARG A 607 28.26 8.19 -44.64
C ARG A 607 27.56 9.55 -44.63
N PHE A 608 26.72 9.81 -43.60
CA PHE A 608 26.08 11.11 -43.45
C PHE A 608 27.10 12.20 -43.14
N LEU A 609 28.08 11.96 -42.27
CA LEU A 609 29.16 12.89 -41.93
C LEU A 609 30.00 13.21 -43.16
N GLU A 610 30.37 12.21 -43.95
CA GLU A 610 31.15 12.36 -45.18
C GLU A 610 30.37 13.17 -46.26
N ASP A 611 29.11 12.79 -46.52
CA ASP A 611 28.25 13.42 -47.55
C ASP A 611 28.01 14.90 -47.30
N GLU A 612 27.82 15.28 -45.98
CA GLU A 612 27.53 16.65 -45.56
C GLU A 612 28.80 17.42 -45.09
N ASN A 613 29.97 16.81 -45.18
CA ASN A 613 31.26 17.37 -44.72
C ASN A 613 31.19 17.84 -43.25
N LEU A 614 30.67 16.98 -42.38
CA LEU A 614 30.50 17.22 -40.92
C LEU A 614 31.45 16.36 -40.11
N ASP A 615 31.83 16.87 -38.95
CA ASP A 615 32.56 16.18 -37.90
C ASP A 615 31.77 16.08 -36.63
N PHE A 616 32.25 15.25 -35.68
CA PHE A 616 31.69 15.25 -34.31
C PHE A 616 31.99 16.63 -33.63
N PRO A 617 31.08 17.12 -32.78
CA PRO A 617 29.89 16.44 -32.26
C PRO A 617 28.70 16.44 -33.20
N ILE A 618 27.85 15.42 -33.08
CA ILE A 618 26.60 15.28 -33.83
C ILE A 618 25.43 15.04 -32.88
N VAL A 619 24.24 15.53 -33.22
CA VAL A 619 23.04 15.29 -32.40
C VAL A 619 22.30 14.06 -32.91
N LEU A 620 22.08 13.08 -32.03
CA LEU A 620 21.30 11.88 -32.30
C LEU A 620 19.96 11.94 -31.56
N LYS A 621 18.88 11.69 -32.29
CA LYS A 621 17.51 11.78 -31.73
C LYS A 621 16.69 10.56 -32.15
N PRO A 622 15.82 10.00 -31.30
CA PRO A 622 14.75 9.12 -31.77
C PRO A 622 13.82 9.91 -32.72
N ASP A 623 13.39 9.30 -33.81
CA ASP A 623 12.51 9.94 -34.77
C ASP A 623 11.14 10.35 -34.15
N THR A 624 10.62 9.54 -33.25
CA THR A 624 9.46 9.84 -32.44
C THR A 624 9.84 9.96 -30.96
N GLY A 625 9.40 11.00 -30.29
CA GLY A 625 9.68 11.25 -28.88
C GLY A 625 9.53 12.70 -28.49
N GLU A 626 9.23 12.95 -27.23
CA GLU A 626 8.92 14.26 -26.67
C GLU A 626 9.88 14.66 -25.55
N ARG A 627 10.02 15.97 -25.31
CA ARG A 627 10.70 16.56 -24.13
C ARG A 627 12.17 16.20 -23.99
N GLY A 628 12.91 16.05 -25.09
CA GLY A 628 14.33 15.74 -25.09
C GLY A 628 14.68 14.33 -24.62
N ARG A 629 13.71 13.40 -24.54
CA ARG A 629 14.00 12.00 -24.18
C ARG A 629 14.75 11.29 -25.29
N GLY A 630 15.86 10.65 -24.93
CA GLY A 630 16.71 9.92 -25.88
C GLY A 630 17.51 10.81 -26.82
N VAL A 631 17.50 12.15 -26.65
CA VAL A 631 18.42 13.03 -27.40
C VAL A 631 19.80 12.94 -26.76
N ALA A 632 20.82 12.74 -27.58
CA ALA A 632 22.21 12.70 -27.17
C ALA A 632 23.09 13.52 -28.12
N VAL A 633 24.11 14.15 -27.58
CA VAL A 633 25.20 14.79 -28.34
C VAL A 633 26.36 13.77 -28.35
N ALA A 634 26.56 13.11 -29.49
CA ALA A 634 27.67 12.17 -29.66
C ALA A 634 28.94 12.96 -30.02
N ARG A 635 29.98 12.83 -29.22
CA ARG A 635 31.29 13.44 -29.41
C ARG A 635 32.31 12.49 -30.04
N SER A 636 31.91 11.21 -30.10
CA SER A 636 32.73 10.14 -30.66
C SER A 636 31.85 9.04 -31.25
N GLU A 637 32.47 8.18 -32.04
CA GLU A 637 31.85 6.95 -32.56
C GLU A 637 31.33 6.04 -31.43
N ALA A 638 32.08 5.97 -30.32
CA ALA A 638 31.69 5.18 -29.17
C ALA A 638 30.38 5.70 -28.53
N ASP A 639 30.18 7.05 -28.46
CA ASP A 639 28.94 7.65 -27.96
C ASP A 639 27.76 7.31 -28.89
N ALA A 640 28.01 7.37 -30.22
CA ALA A 640 27.00 7.02 -31.21
C ALA A 640 26.59 5.54 -31.13
N ALA A 641 27.56 4.63 -30.96
CA ALA A 641 27.27 3.22 -30.76
C ALA A 641 26.44 2.96 -29.51
N ALA A 642 26.81 3.58 -28.40
CA ALA A 642 26.06 3.49 -27.13
C ALA A 642 24.61 4.01 -27.29
N PHE A 643 24.42 5.12 -28.03
CA PHE A 643 23.08 5.63 -28.35
C PHE A 643 22.26 4.60 -29.15
N PHE A 644 22.83 3.96 -30.14
CA PHE A 644 22.14 2.99 -30.99
C PHE A 644 21.79 1.69 -30.24
N GLU A 645 22.63 1.27 -29.31
CA GLU A 645 22.29 0.17 -28.39
C GLU A 645 21.08 0.49 -27.51
N ALA A 646 21.04 1.72 -26.98
CA ALA A 646 19.94 2.18 -26.11
C ALA A 646 18.65 2.50 -26.89
N THR A 647 18.76 2.79 -28.21
CA THR A 647 17.66 3.26 -29.06
C THR A 647 17.50 2.37 -30.30
N PRO A 648 16.87 1.17 -30.17
CA PRO A 648 16.75 0.24 -31.31
C PRO A 648 15.77 0.67 -32.40
N GLY A 649 14.92 1.67 -32.11
CA GLY A 649 13.94 2.23 -33.06
C GLY A 649 14.51 3.20 -34.08
N PRO A 650 13.65 3.77 -34.98
CA PRO A 650 14.03 4.79 -35.92
C PRO A 650 14.67 5.99 -35.21
N ALA A 651 15.76 6.49 -35.76
CA ALA A 651 16.47 7.66 -35.23
C ALA A 651 16.92 8.57 -36.40
N LEU A 652 17.29 9.79 -36.06
CA LEU A 652 17.89 10.75 -36.99
C LEU A 652 19.21 11.29 -36.39
N ALA A 653 20.14 11.56 -37.28
CA ALA A 653 21.31 12.36 -37.02
C ALA A 653 21.05 13.81 -37.53
N GLN A 654 21.50 14.79 -36.77
CA GLN A 654 21.38 16.21 -37.13
C GLN A 654 22.67 16.91 -36.75
N GLU A 655 23.09 17.84 -37.59
CA GLU A 655 24.21 18.74 -37.36
C GLU A 655 24.13 19.38 -35.95
N HIS A 656 25.25 19.41 -35.26
CA HIS A 656 25.34 20.14 -34.01
C HIS A 656 25.59 21.62 -34.26
N VAL A 657 24.57 22.44 -34.12
CA VAL A 657 24.63 23.90 -34.32
C VAL A 657 25.11 24.55 -33.03
N ALA A 658 26.12 25.41 -33.12
CA ALA A 658 26.58 26.28 -32.03
C ALA A 658 25.67 27.52 -31.87
N GLY A 659 25.77 28.21 -30.73
CA GLY A 659 25.06 29.44 -30.45
C GLY A 659 24.00 29.37 -29.35
N GLU A 660 23.27 30.45 -29.18
CA GLU A 660 22.20 30.59 -28.20
C GLU A 660 20.90 29.95 -28.68
N GLU A 661 20.17 29.29 -27.79
CA GLU A 661 18.95 28.55 -28.12
C GLU A 661 17.72 29.35 -27.68
N TYR A 662 16.80 29.55 -28.63
CA TYR A 662 15.54 30.23 -28.38
C TYR A 662 14.34 29.36 -28.81
N GLY A 663 13.24 29.51 -28.09
CA GLY A 663 11.93 28.97 -28.46
C GLY A 663 11.05 30.09 -28.97
N VAL A 664 10.82 30.14 -30.27
CA VAL A 664 9.98 31.17 -30.90
C VAL A 664 8.60 30.59 -31.16
N PHE A 665 7.60 31.07 -30.45
CA PHE A 665 6.20 30.67 -30.66
C PHE A 665 5.55 31.57 -31.70
N TRP A 666 5.05 30.94 -32.77
CA TRP A 666 4.47 31.66 -33.90
C TRP A 666 3.06 31.15 -34.18
N ALA A 667 2.18 32.04 -34.68
CA ALA A 667 0.81 31.71 -35.03
C ALA A 667 0.32 32.51 -36.20
N ARG A 668 -0.46 31.87 -37.12
CA ARG A 668 -1.04 32.46 -38.31
C ARG A 668 -2.54 32.18 -38.38
N HIS A 669 -3.33 33.21 -38.75
CA HIS A 669 -4.73 33.03 -39.06
C HIS A 669 -4.91 32.26 -40.38
N PRO A 670 -5.73 31.19 -40.43
CA PRO A 670 -5.93 30.41 -41.62
C PRO A 670 -6.31 31.30 -42.82
N GLY A 671 -5.56 31.15 -43.92
CA GLY A 671 -5.73 31.90 -45.17
C GLY A 671 -5.11 33.28 -45.17
N ARG A 672 -4.35 33.69 -44.18
CA ARG A 672 -3.41 34.79 -44.28
C ARG A 672 -2.04 34.25 -44.71
N GLN A 673 -1.25 35.12 -45.34
CA GLN A 673 0.12 34.80 -45.77
C GLN A 673 1.06 34.90 -44.57
N ASP A 674 0.88 35.95 -43.78
CA ASP A 674 1.75 36.27 -42.64
C ASP A 674 1.12 35.88 -41.29
N GLY A 675 1.92 35.32 -40.39
CA GLY A 675 1.63 35.09 -38.99
C GLY A 675 2.34 36.09 -38.11
N ARG A 676 2.26 35.89 -36.81
CA ARG A 676 2.90 36.70 -35.78
C ARG A 676 3.65 35.86 -34.76
N VAL A 677 4.74 36.41 -34.28
CA VAL A 677 5.43 35.85 -33.12
C VAL A 677 4.58 36.09 -31.87
N PHE A 678 4.15 35.02 -31.21
CA PHE A 678 3.35 35.07 -30.00
C PHE A 678 4.21 35.26 -28.76
N SER A 679 5.38 34.60 -28.72
CA SER A 679 6.34 34.73 -27.63
C SER A 679 7.73 34.22 -28.00
N ILE A 680 8.74 34.73 -27.29
CA ILE A 680 10.12 34.30 -27.41
C ILE A 680 10.62 33.84 -26.03
N THR A 681 11.28 32.70 -26.00
CA THR A 681 11.89 32.10 -24.78
C THR A 681 13.37 31.92 -25.01
N HIS A 682 14.22 32.48 -24.16
CA HIS A 682 15.64 32.16 -24.16
C HIS A 682 15.90 30.92 -23.32
N LYS A 683 16.55 29.89 -23.86
CA LYS A 683 16.89 28.65 -23.17
C LYS A 683 18.34 28.69 -22.73
N VAL A 684 18.54 28.92 -21.44
CA VAL A 684 19.87 29.03 -20.83
C VAL A 684 20.25 27.71 -20.19
N ARG A 685 21.42 27.18 -20.53
CA ARG A 685 21.95 25.99 -19.86
C ARG A 685 22.50 26.36 -18.50
N PRO A 686 22.03 25.72 -17.42
CA PRO A 686 22.58 25.95 -16.08
C PRO A 686 24.01 25.43 -16.03
N ALA A 687 24.89 26.21 -15.42
CA ALA A 687 26.29 25.85 -15.22
C ALA A 687 26.74 26.23 -13.84
N VAL A 688 27.77 25.56 -13.33
CA VAL A 688 28.45 25.91 -12.10
C VAL A 688 29.93 26.15 -12.40
N THR A 689 30.53 27.15 -11.70
CA THR A 689 31.96 27.50 -11.89
C THR A 689 32.78 26.75 -10.84
N GLY A 690 33.81 26.05 -11.28
CA GLY A 690 34.77 25.37 -10.45
C GLY A 690 35.56 26.36 -9.58
N ASP A 691 35.85 25.99 -8.34
CA ASP A 691 36.69 26.71 -7.40
C ASP A 691 38.06 26.03 -7.21
N GLY A 692 38.32 24.93 -7.89
CA GLY A 692 39.55 24.15 -7.79
C GLY A 692 39.68 23.31 -6.52
N THR A 693 38.69 23.35 -5.63
CA THR A 693 38.76 22.69 -4.31
C THR A 693 37.50 21.85 -3.98
N SER A 694 36.33 22.33 -4.40
CA SER A 694 35.05 21.67 -4.14
C SER A 694 34.72 20.63 -5.19
N THR A 695 34.09 19.55 -4.77
CA THR A 695 33.54 18.57 -5.73
C THR A 695 32.38 19.19 -6.52
N LEU A 696 32.13 18.69 -7.71
CA LEU A 696 30.99 19.11 -8.53
C LEU A 696 29.66 18.94 -7.80
N GLU A 697 29.49 17.86 -7.02
CA GLU A 697 28.31 17.66 -6.16
C GLU A 697 28.16 18.82 -5.15
N ARG A 698 29.26 19.26 -4.55
CA ARG A 698 29.22 20.37 -3.61
C ARG A 698 28.81 21.69 -4.28
N LEU A 699 29.37 21.98 -5.46
CA LEU A 699 29.00 23.16 -6.24
C LEU A 699 27.52 23.16 -6.63
N ILE A 700 26.99 22.01 -7.07
CA ILE A 700 25.54 21.83 -7.36
C ILE A 700 24.68 22.07 -6.11
N LEU A 701 25.08 21.53 -4.96
CA LEU A 701 24.32 21.70 -3.70
C LEU A 701 24.42 23.12 -3.13
N ASP A 702 25.47 23.84 -3.44
CA ASP A 702 25.64 25.25 -3.03
C ASP A 702 24.91 26.22 -3.94
N ASP A 703 24.67 25.87 -5.20
CA ASP A 703 23.92 26.70 -6.14
C ASP A 703 22.46 26.86 -5.72
N PRO A 704 21.93 28.09 -5.68
CA PRO A 704 20.58 28.35 -5.18
C PRO A 704 19.45 27.67 -5.95
N ARG A 705 19.65 27.44 -7.26
CA ARG A 705 18.65 26.82 -8.14
C ARG A 705 18.92 25.35 -8.37
N ALA A 706 20.19 24.99 -8.62
CA ALA A 706 20.58 23.62 -8.94
C ALA A 706 20.25 22.65 -7.80
N VAL A 707 20.33 23.10 -6.54
CA VAL A 707 19.98 22.30 -5.37
C VAL A 707 18.52 21.78 -5.39
N ALA A 708 17.61 22.50 -6.02
CA ALA A 708 16.20 22.07 -6.12
C ALA A 708 16.01 20.83 -7.01
N ILE A 709 16.87 20.64 -7.99
CA ILE A 709 16.81 19.54 -8.97
C ILE A 709 18.13 18.75 -9.01
N GLU A 710 18.90 18.76 -7.92
CA GLU A 710 20.19 18.07 -7.80
C GLU A 710 20.16 16.62 -8.28
N HIS A 711 19.03 15.93 -8.04
CA HIS A 711 18.85 14.54 -8.41
C HIS A 711 18.85 14.32 -9.94
N ILE A 712 18.53 15.35 -10.74
CA ILE A 712 18.62 15.32 -12.21
C ILE A 712 20.09 15.46 -12.60
N TYR A 713 20.76 16.50 -12.12
CA TYR A 713 22.16 16.76 -12.45
C TYR A 713 23.10 15.66 -11.99
N ARG A 714 22.84 15.04 -10.83
CA ARG A 714 23.62 13.90 -10.37
C ARG A 714 23.47 12.65 -11.25
N ARG A 715 22.37 12.52 -12.01
CA ARG A 715 22.23 11.43 -13.01
C ARG A 715 23.01 11.73 -14.29
N GLU A 716 23.08 12.99 -14.68
CA GLU A 716 23.83 13.43 -15.87
C GLU A 716 25.33 13.46 -15.58
N HIS A 717 25.73 13.68 -14.31
CA HIS A 717 27.11 13.68 -13.84
C HIS A 717 27.33 12.64 -12.74
N PRO A 718 27.42 11.35 -13.07
CA PRO A 718 27.66 10.30 -12.06
C PRO A 718 28.99 10.47 -11.32
N GLU A 719 29.97 11.15 -11.94
CA GLU A 719 31.27 11.49 -11.35
C GLU A 719 31.24 12.67 -10.37
N ALA A 720 30.10 13.36 -10.22
CA ALA A 720 29.99 14.62 -9.46
C ALA A 720 30.53 14.53 -8.02
N ALA A 721 30.40 13.35 -7.39
CA ALA A 721 30.87 13.16 -6.02
C ALA A 721 32.40 13.14 -5.88
N THR A 722 33.13 12.89 -6.97
CA THR A 722 34.60 12.72 -7.01
C THR A 722 35.31 13.74 -7.88
N ARG A 723 34.63 14.30 -8.90
CA ARG A 723 35.18 15.32 -9.80
C ARG A 723 35.33 16.64 -9.07
N VAL A 724 36.52 17.21 -9.10
CA VAL A 724 36.82 18.59 -8.64
C VAL A 724 37.11 19.42 -9.89
N PRO A 725 36.20 20.29 -10.34
CA PRO A 725 36.46 21.19 -11.48
C PRO A 725 37.54 22.16 -11.16
N ALA A 726 38.38 22.52 -12.18
CA ALA A 726 39.45 23.48 -12.01
C ALA A 726 38.87 24.87 -11.67
N ALA A 727 39.70 25.73 -11.03
CA ALA A 727 39.29 27.09 -10.73
C ALA A 727 38.97 27.84 -12.03
N GLY A 728 37.76 28.41 -12.14
CA GLY A 728 37.27 29.09 -13.33
C GLY A 728 36.70 28.17 -14.42
N GLU A 729 36.77 26.86 -14.28
CA GLU A 729 36.12 25.91 -15.18
C GLU A 729 34.59 26.03 -15.09
N ASN A 730 33.95 26.29 -16.23
CA ASN A 730 32.49 26.38 -16.32
C ASN A 730 31.95 24.99 -16.73
N VAL A 731 31.26 24.34 -15.80
CA VAL A 731 30.68 22.99 -16.01
C VAL A 731 29.19 23.14 -16.28
N GLU A 732 28.77 22.93 -17.53
CA GLU A 732 27.34 22.85 -17.87
C GLU A 732 26.70 21.63 -17.18
N LEU A 733 25.56 21.82 -16.52
CA LEU A 733 24.86 20.77 -15.76
C LEU A 733 23.90 19.95 -16.63
N THR A 734 23.58 20.41 -17.86
CA THR A 734 22.79 19.69 -18.85
C THR A 734 23.13 20.12 -20.25
N GLU A 735 23.13 19.18 -21.18
CA GLU A 735 23.42 19.43 -22.61
C GLU A 735 22.15 19.60 -23.45
N VAL A 736 21.01 19.23 -22.93
CA VAL A 736 19.74 19.22 -23.68
C VAL A 736 18.86 20.36 -23.23
N GLY A 737 18.40 21.20 -24.18
CA GLY A 737 17.54 22.36 -23.96
C GLY A 737 16.11 22.03 -23.53
N ALA A 738 15.94 21.17 -22.51
CA ALA A 738 14.65 20.74 -21.98
C ALA A 738 14.49 21.15 -20.52
N HIS A 739 13.36 21.79 -20.17
CA HIS A 739 13.05 22.17 -18.80
C HIS A 739 13.06 20.97 -17.84
N SER A 740 12.56 19.81 -18.28
CA SER A 740 12.59 18.54 -17.51
C SER A 740 13.99 18.03 -17.18
N ARG A 741 15.04 18.56 -17.81
CA ARG A 741 16.46 18.29 -17.54
C ARG A 741 17.17 19.44 -16.86
N GLY A 742 16.45 20.50 -16.49
CA GLY A 742 16.95 21.60 -15.68
C GLY A 742 17.36 22.84 -16.47
N THR A 743 17.19 22.88 -17.78
CA THR A 743 17.38 24.08 -18.60
C THR A 743 16.51 25.22 -18.08
N ILE A 744 17.07 26.41 -17.96
CA ILE A 744 16.39 27.61 -17.47
C ILE A 744 15.72 28.27 -18.67
N PHE A 745 14.43 28.59 -18.56
CA PHE A 745 13.67 29.27 -19.57
C PHE A 745 13.38 30.69 -19.12
N LEU A 746 13.88 31.66 -19.86
CA LEU A 746 13.72 33.08 -19.59
C LEU A 746 12.80 33.71 -20.61
N ASP A 747 12.01 34.67 -20.17
CA ASP A 747 11.23 35.52 -21.06
C ASP A 747 12.16 36.45 -21.83
N ALA A 748 12.12 36.36 -23.14
CA ALA A 748 12.89 37.15 -24.09
C ALA A 748 11.98 37.86 -25.10
N ASN A 749 10.75 38.21 -24.72
CA ASN A 749 9.80 38.89 -25.58
C ASN A 749 10.25 40.33 -25.98
N ASP A 750 11.18 40.90 -25.26
CA ASP A 750 11.85 42.14 -25.56
C ASP A 750 12.73 42.06 -26.81
N LEU A 751 13.12 40.88 -27.27
CA LEU A 751 13.84 40.65 -28.53
C LEU A 751 12.94 40.59 -29.75
N HIS A 752 11.63 40.75 -29.60
CA HIS A 752 10.70 40.75 -30.73
C HIS A 752 10.88 41.97 -31.64
N THR A 753 11.10 41.73 -32.94
CA THR A 753 11.25 42.77 -33.96
C THR A 753 10.45 42.38 -35.19
N PRO A 754 10.14 43.36 -36.08
CA PRO A 754 9.53 43.08 -37.38
C PRO A 754 10.41 42.21 -38.28
N GLU A 755 11.72 42.34 -38.20
CA GLU A 755 12.71 41.59 -38.99
C GLU A 755 12.68 40.11 -38.59
N LEU A 756 12.64 39.78 -37.26
CA LEU A 756 12.47 38.43 -36.77
C LEU A 756 11.14 37.85 -37.23
N GLU A 757 10.04 38.64 -37.18
CA GLU A 757 8.71 38.17 -37.60
C GLU A 757 8.69 37.87 -39.10
N GLN A 758 9.38 38.68 -39.92
CA GLN A 758 9.52 38.45 -41.36
C GLN A 758 10.33 37.19 -41.67
N ALA A 759 11.45 36.95 -40.94
CA ALA A 759 12.23 35.74 -41.09
C ALA A 759 11.45 34.49 -40.70
N MET A 760 10.68 34.53 -39.60
CA MET A 760 9.79 33.44 -39.20
C MET A 760 8.67 33.19 -40.20
N ASN A 761 8.10 34.23 -40.83
CA ASN A 761 7.11 34.10 -41.88
C ASN A 761 7.70 33.42 -43.10
N ALA A 762 8.93 33.72 -43.49
CA ALA A 762 9.63 33.04 -44.59
C ALA A 762 9.83 31.54 -44.32
N ILE A 763 10.24 31.18 -43.09
CA ILE A 763 10.37 29.77 -42.65
C ILE A 763 9.02 29.08 -42.72
N CYS A 764 7.96 29.70 -42.19
CA CYS A 764 6.62 29.10 -42.12
C CYS A 764 5.92 29.02 -43.49
N ALA A 765 6.30 29.86 -44.47
CA ALA A 765 5.81 29.80 -45.84
C ALA A 765 6.22 28.49 -46.55
N ALA A 766 7.36 27.91 -46.19
CA ALA A 766 7.83 26.63 -46.72
C ALA A 766 7.09 25.42 -46.15
N TYR A 767 6.39 25.57 -44.99
CA TYR A 767 5.65 24.49 -44.36
C TYR A 767 4.14 24.72 -44.44
N ASP A 768 3.59 24.40 -45.60
CA ASP A 768 2.15 24.61 -45.83
C ASP A 768 1.30 23.74 -44.87
N GLY A 769 0.25 24.38 -44.34
CA GLY A 769 -0.64 23.74 -43.37
C GLY A 769 -0.15 23.73 -41.94
N PHE A 770 0.92 24.47 -41.59
CA PHE A 770 1.31 24.78 -40.23
C PHE A 770 0.88 26.20 -39.86
N ASP A 771 0.05 26.37 -38.86
CA ASP A 771 -0.53 27.65 -38.46
C ASP A 771 -0.27 28.02 -36.99
N PHE A 772 0.26 27.11 -36.17
CA PHE A 772 0.40 27.34 -34.74
C PHE A 772 1.42 26.41 -34.12
N GLY A 773 2.40 26.94 -33.42
CA GLY A 773 3.35 26.11 -32.67
C GLY A 773 4.63 26.85 -32.30
N ARG A 774 5.58 26.10 -31.73
CA ARG A 774 6.87 26.62 -31.30
C ARG A 774 7.99 26.03 -32.14
N PHE A 775 8.84 26.94 -32.60
CA PHE A 775 10.10 26.66 -33.26
C PHE A 775 11.25 26.77 -32.27
N ASP A 776 12.03 25.73 -32.11
CA ASP A 776 13.25 25.75 -31.33
C ASP A 776 14.40 26.06 -32.31
N VAL A 777 15.03 27.21 -32.13
CA VAL A 777 16.05 27.74 -33.04
C VAL A 777 17.36 28.02 -32.32
N ARG A 778 18.49 27.95 -33.03
CA ARG A 778 19.77 28.48 -32.59
C ARG A 778 20.20 29.63 -33.47
N VAL A 779 20.84 30.60 -32.84
CA VAL A 779 21.38 31.80 -33.46
C VAL A 779 22.74 32.15 -32.84
N PRO A 780 23.61 32.87 -33.57
CA PRO A 780 24.91 33.30 -33.04
C PRO A 780 24.81 34.20 -31.79
N SER A 781 23.80 35.07 -31.73
CA SER A 781 23.58 36.02 -30.61
C SER A 781 22.13 36.51 -30.55
N ALA A 782 21.75 37.21 -29.48
CA ALA A 782 20.46 37.89 -29.36
C ALA A 782 20.22 38.94 -30.46
N GLU A 783 21.24 39.67 -30.84
CA GLU A 783 21.15 40.68 -31.93
C GLU A 783 20.94 40.02 -33.30
N ALA A 784 21.51 38.83 -33.52
CA ALA A 784 21.25 38.07 -34.74
C ALA A 784 19.80 37.59 -34.76
N LEU A 785 19.24 37.13 -33.63
CA LEU A 785 17.82 36.80 -33.51
C LEU A 785 16.93 37.98 -33.87
N GLN A 786 17.21 39.17 -33.33
CA GLN A 786 16.45 40.39 -33.60
C GLN A 786 16.47 40.79 -35.11
N ARG A 787 17.58 40.57 -35.80
CA ARG A 787 17.67 40.82 -37.24
C ARG A 787 17.06 39.70 -38.10
N GLY A 788 16.72 38.55 -37.47
CA GLY A 788 16.28 37.37 -38.22
C GLY A 788 17.40 36.66 -38.99
N ASP A 789 18.69 36.95 -38.61
CA ASP A 789 19.87 36.44 -39.31
C ASP A 789 20.38 35.14 -38.65
N GLY A 790 20.90 34.22 -39.45
CA GLY A 790 21.56 33.01 -38.96
C GLY A 790 20.66 32.05 -38.14
N LEU A 791 19.37 32.12 -38.34
CA LEU A 791 18.41 31.19 -37.72
C LEU A 791 18.66 29.79 -38.19
N ARG A 792 18.92 28.86 -37.24
CA ARG A 792 19.08 27.42 -37.49
C ARG A 792 18.01 26.66 -36.73
N LEU A 793 17.11 26.03 -37.47
CA LEU A 793 15.92 25.34 -36.90
C LEU A 793 16.26 23.96 -36.36
N LEU A 794 16.05 23.74 -35.09
CA LEU A 794 16.34 22.48 -34.41
C LEU A 794 15.13 21.53 -34.35
N GLU A 795 13.95 22.09 -34.06
CA GLU A 795 12.71 21.34 -33.85
C GLU A 795 11.49 22.23 -34.05
N VAL A 796 10.38 21.62 -34.50
CA VAL A 796 9.06 22.27 -34.58
C VAL A 796 8.07 21.45 -33.76
N ASN A 797 7.29 22.12 -32.95
CA ASN A 797 6.31 21.52 -32.06
C ASN A 797 4.91 22.10 -32.33
N GLY A 798 3.90 21.23 -32.52
CA GLY A 798 2.54 21.59 -32.89
C GLY A 798 1.65 22.10 -31.75
N VAL A 799 0.37 21.73 -31.76
CA VAL A 799 -0.67 22.30 -30.86
C VAL A 799 -0.42 22.10 -29.36
N THR A 800 0.33 21.06 -28.96
CA THR A 800 0.71 20.81 -27.57
C THR A 800 1.95 21.56 -27.12
N SER A 801 2.61 22.28 -28.00
CA SER A 801 3.73 23.14 -27.60
C SER A 801 3.26 24.22 -26.63
N GLU A 802 4.14 24.61 -25.75
CA GLU A 802 3.89 25.63 -24.72
C GLU A 802 4.68 26.91 -25.03
N ALA A 803 4.09 28.04 -24.69
CA ALA A 803 4.78 29.34 -24.64
C ALA A 803 5.71 29.32 -23.42
N THR A 804 6.88 28.71 -23.58
CA THR A 804 7.77 28.28 -22.49
C THR A 804 8.41 29.43 -21.69
N HIS A 805 8.31 30.67 -22.13
CA HIS A 805 8.68 31.85 -21.34
C HIS A 805 7.91 31.93 -20.02
N MET A 806 6.75 31.22 -19.91
CA MET A 806 6.00 31.13 -18.66
C MET A 806 6.81 30.54 -17.52
N TYR A 807 7.83 29.72 -17.80
CA TYR A 807 8.72 29.11 -16.81
C TYR A 807 9.81 30.06 -16.30
N ASP A 808 9.83 31.31 -16.75
CA ASP A 808 10.72 32.32 -16.20
C ASP A 808 10.48 32.46 -14.69
N PRO A 809 11.53 32.41 -13.86
CA PRO A 809 11.39 32.54 -12.40
C PRO A 809 10.67 33.79 -11.91
N ARG A 810 10.56 34.82 -12.77
CA ARG A 810 9.79 36.04 -12.49
C ARG A 810 8.28 35.83 -12.49
N TYR A 811 7.78 34.76 -13.10
CA TYR A 811 6.35 34.48 -13.20
C TYR A 811 5.86 33.53 -12.11
N GLY A 812 4.82 33.97 -11.38
CA GLY A 812 4.12 33.12 -10.44
C GLY A 812 3.13 32.17 -11.13
N PHE A 813 2.60 31.20 -10.41
CA PHE A 813 1.63 30.19 -10.86
C PHE A 813 0.44 30.78 -11.64
N PHE A 814 -0.17 31.84 -11.15
CA PHE A 814 -1.32 32.49 -11.81
C PHE A 814 -0.94 33.20 -13.11
N ALA A 815 0.24 33.80 -13.17
CA ALA A 815 0.75 34.44 -14.38
C ALA A 815 1.03 33.40 -15.48
N ALA A 816 1.65 32.29 -15.12
CA ALA A 816 1.88 31.17 -16.03
C ALA A 816 0.55 30.62 -16.59
N HIS A 817 -0.46 30.43 -15.75
CA HIS A 817 -1.79 30.01 -16.19
C HIS A 817 -2.51 31.06 -17.07
N ALA A 818 -2.25 32.34 -16.85
CA ALA A 818 -2.79 33.39 -17.71
C ALA A 818 -2.15 33.35 -19.10
N ILE A 819 -0.84 33.08 -19.19
CA ILE A 819 -0.12 32.89 -20.47
C ILE A 819 -0.70 31.68 -21.21
N LEU A 820 -0.80 30.52 -20.55
CA LEU A 820 -1.34 29.30 -21.14
C LEU A 820 -2.80 29.48 -21.59
N ARG A 821 -3.63 30.18 -20.82
CA ARG A 821 -5.01 30.45 -21.21
C ARG A 821 -5.09 31.35 -22.46
N ARG A 822 -4.20 32.35 -22.59
CA ARG A 822 -4.11 33.17 -23.79
C ARG A 822 -3.70 32.35 -25.01
N GLN A 823 -2.68 31.51 -24.85
CA GLN A 823 -2.22 30.59 -25.87
C GLN A 823 -3.34 29.63 -26.34
N TRP A 824 -3.98 28.94 -25.40
CA TRP A 824 -5.07 28.01 -25.74
C TRP A 824 -6.32 28.73 -26.29
N LYS A 825 -6.59 29.95 -25.83
CA LYS A 825 -7.64 30.77 -26.46
C LYS A 825 -7.34 30.98 -27.95
N LEU A 826 -6.12 31.41 -28.28
CA LEU A 826 -5.67 31.59 -29.66
C LEU A 826 -5.78 30.30 -30.47
N ALA A 827 -5.29 29.16 -29.89
CA ALA A 827 -5.40 27.86 -30.54
C ALA A 827 -6.85 27.49 -30.91
N PHE A 828 -7.80 27.71 -30.01
CA PHE A 828 -9.22 27.44 -30.29
C PHE A 828 -9.80 28.40 -31.32
N ASP A 829 -9.42 29.67 -31.28
CA ASP A 829 -9.93 30.68 -32.22
C ASP A 829 -9.43 30.35 -33.66
N LEU A 830 -8.15 30.00 -33.83
CA LEU A 830 -7.58 29.58 -35.12
C LEU A 830 -8.16 28.24 -35.61
N ALA A 831 -8.39 27.28 -34.71
CA ALA A 831 -9.03 26.02 -35.04
C ALA A 831 -10.46 26.21 -35.60
N GLU A 832 -11.24 27.15 -35.02
CA GLU A 832 -12.57 27.50 -35.51
C GLU A 832 -12.54 28.10 -36.92
N GLU A 833 -11.63 29.04 -37.17
CA GLU A 833 -11.46 29.61 -38.50
C GLU A 833 -11.06 28.55 -39.53
N ARG A 834 -10.23 27.59 -39.16
CA ARG A 834 -9.83 26.45 -39.98
C ARG A 834 -11.04 25.54 -40.27
N ILE A 835 -11.84 25.23 -39.28
CA ILE A 835 -13.06 24.41 -39.43
C ILE A 835 -14.06 25.12 -40.31
N ALA A 836 -14.27 26.43 -40.15
CA ALA A 836 -15.15 27.23 -41.01
C ALA A 836 -14.74 27.22 -42.48
N ARG A 837 -13.45 27.00 -42.75
CA ARG A 837 -12.86 26.86 -44.11
C ARG A 837 -12.83 25.41 -44.63
N GLY A 838 -13.51 24.48 -43.94
CA GLY A 838 -13.61 23.07 -44.33
C GLY A 838 -12.59 22.12 -43.66
N GLY A 839 -11.74 22.61 -42.75
CA GLY A 839 -10.85 21.79 -41.94
C GLY A 839 -11.64 20.81 -41.07
N ARG A 840 -11.11 19.62 -40.85
CA ARG A 840 -11.79 18.60 -40.04
C ARG A 840 -10.97 18.27 -38.81
N PRO A 841 -11.54 18.38 -37.59
CA PRO A 841 -10.87 17.92 -36.36
C PRO A 841 -10.74 16.40 -36.35
N ALA A 842 -9.73 15.90 -35.67
CA ALA A 842 -9.53 14.48 -35.50
C ALA A 842 -10.71 13.85 -34.70
N ARG A 843 -11.09 12.63 -35.05
CA ARG A 843 -12.12 11.90 -34.32
C ARG A 843 -11.54 11.39 -33.00
N LEU A 844 -12.33 11.40 -31.95
CA LEU A 844 -11.89 10.94 -30.62
C LEU A 844 -11.27 9.53 -30.65
N ARG A 845 -11.82 8.62 -31.46
CA ARG A 845 -11.26 7.28 -31.68
C ARG A 845 -9.83 7.28 -32.24
N GLN A 846 -9.48 8.27 -33.07
CA GLN A 846 -8.13 8.40 -33.63
C GLN A 846 -7.15 8.84 -32.54
N ILE A 847 -7.55 9.78 -31.68
CA ILE A 847 -6.75 10.20 -30.51
C ILE A 847 -6.56 9.03 -29.55
N LEU A 848 -7.62 8.28 -29.21
CA LEU A 848 -7.53 7.11 -28.34
C LEU A 848 -6.63 6.00 -28.94
N HIS A 849 -6.67 5.85 -30.26
CA HIS A 849 -5.78 4.91 -30.94
C HIS A 849 -4.32 5.36 -30.83
N ALA A 850 -4.01 6.63 -31.13
CA ALA A 850 -2.67 7.20 -31.02
C ALA A 850 -2.10 7.06 -29.61
N VAL A 851 -2.89 7.37 -28.57
CA VAL A 851 -2.50 7.17 -27.16
C VAL A 851 -2.18 5.71 -26.85
N ARG A 852 -2.95 4.74 -27.38
CA ARG A 852 -2.67 3.31 -27.20
C ARG A 852 -1.37 2.88 -27.87
N VAL A 853 -1.13 3.36 -29.08
CA VAL A 853 0.10 3.07 -29.83
C VAL A 853 1.31 3.62 -29.09
N GLU A 854 1.24 4.85 -28.63
CA GLU A 854 2.33 5.49 -27.88
C GLU A 854 2.59 4.80 -26.54
N ARG A 855 1.54 4.45 -25.78
CA ARG A 855 1.70 3.66 -24.55
C ARG A 855 2.36 2.30 -24.79
N ARG A 856 2.09 1.65 -25.94
CA ARG A 856 2.74 0.39 -26.31
C ARG A 856 4.20 0.62 -26.69
N ALA A 857 4.51 1.67 -27.41
CA ALA A 857 5.89 2.04 -27.75
C ALA A 857 6.70 2.34 -26.49
N ARG A 858 6.17 3.15 -25.57
CA ARG A 858 6.80 3.45 -24.25
C ARG A 858 7.06 2.21 -23.39
N ARG A 859 6.20 1.18 -23.47
CA ARG A 859 6.41 -0.09 -22.73
C ARG A 859 7.49 -0.98 -23.36
N ARG A 860 7.81 -0.81 -24.65
CA ARG A 860 8.88 -1.56 -25.33
C ARG A 860 10.25 -0.94 -25.11
N THR A 861 10.31 0.36 -24.83
CA THR A 861 11.55 1.12 -24.59
C THR A 861 11.87 1.32 -23.09
N ALA A 862 10.97 0.98 -22.18
CA ALA A 862 11.15 0.93 -20.73
C ALA A 862 11.43 -0.50 -20.27
#